data_c77fadc7d704656bf013acb85ea3bfb3
#
_entry.id   c77fadc7d704656bf013acb85ea3bfb3
#
_cell.length_a   1.000
_cell.length_b   1.000
_cell.length_c   1.000
_cell.angle_alpha   90.00
_cell.angle_beta   90.00
_cell.angle_gamma   90.00
#
_symmetry.space_group_name_H-M   'P 1'
#
loop_
_entity.id
_entity.type
_entity.pdbx_description
1 polymer ?
#
loop_
_entity_poly.entity_id
_entity_poly.type
_entity_poly.pdbx_seq_one_letter_code
_entity_poly.pdbx_strand_id
1 'polypeptide(L)'
;MLIAAIAISMAFGAAAGQATAKPSIAKQAKKLCKGKKGKAKKNCIKKQTKRLKAKAKRERQKELNRPGVTVRTTEGGIPRIVADSWRGLGYGYGWSLAKENICSMADIYTTVRGERSKYFGADGDWMLTGNGIEFTNLESDFSHKRVIAEKTIPKVLKMKPPNGPRPEVVQVVDGYVKGYNAWLKQNKAKIQDTTCAGQPWVKNITALDVWLRFYELATMAGSGAAVDGIANAQPPASPASALKAEAAATDADAEDFSALNETAAIGSNAVSLGSESTSTGKGMLYGNPHFPWEGSERFFQAQLTIPGKINVSGGSLLGSPVVQIGHTQNVAWTHTVSTARRFNFFRETLVPGDPTKYLVDGKPTDMKQTQVTVDKGNGDTETRTLYSTKHGPISISIQKTPLFAWDASYAYALTDANANSLRVVNQFFAFNRSQSVADIKKALETNQGVPWVNTIAADSKGNAMYADISVVPNLTDARVAECNTPGLGDLAWNSSKVAVLDGSKSSCDMQKAPGAVTTGVLPPSQMPIQIRKDYGSNMNDSYWLSNPNAPLTGYPSIIGNEESARSLRTRNGLNQIEERLAGGGKFTPDTLREFIDNDRHYGAELLIPPLVTYCKANPTIDSVDVSEACTVLENWDLTDKLDSPGAYLGRQVVGNLQGVPGGPWTTPFSLGDPVHTPNGLDTSKPEVGTALVNAINYMNGKGIPLDAKWRDYQYVTKAGEKIPIPGGPGGQGVFNVISASRNSATGEYDTVRHGSSFIIMASLTGAKCPDVKTILTYSQAATNEKSPHYKDQTKLFSESKWVTDRFCASQQKKSPGLKTTNLNGGAKAVKKGW
;
A
#
# COMPACT_ATOMS: atom_id res chain seq x y z
N MET A 1 37.64 -37.49 -36.80
CA MET A 1 36.74 -38.63 -36.90
C MET A 1 35.36 -38.24 -36.43
N LEU A 2 34.44 -38.28 -37.39
CA LEU A 2 32.97 -38.00 -37.19
C LEU A 2 32.38 -39.09 -36.31
N ILE A 3 31.39 -38.73 -35.44
CA ILE A 3 30.24 -39.55 -35.14
C ILE A 3 29.03 -38.61 -34.88
N ALA A 4 27.94 -38.91 -35.59
CA ALA A 4 26.73 -38.16 -35.68
C ALA A 4 25.84 -38.29 -34.45
N ALA A 5 25.10 -37.25 -34.13
CA ALA A 5 24.01 -37.20 -33.13
C ALA A 5 22.67 -37.61 -33.78
N ILE A 6 22.02 -38.61 -33.22
CA ILE A 6 20.60 -38.95 -33.52
C ILE A 6 19.71 -38.27 -32.48
N ALA A 7 18.89 -37.37 -32.95
CA ALA A 7 17.84 -36.76 -32.14
C ALA A 7 16.56 -37.64 -32.25
N ILE A 8 16.09 -38.15 -31.11
CA ILE A 8 14.75 -38.72 -30.98
C ILE A 8 13.85 -37.72 -30.31
N SER A 9 12.95 -37.13 -31.08
CA SER A 9 11.87 -36.28 -30.59
C SER A 9 10.69 -37.15 -30.12
N MET A 10 10.45 -37.19 -28.81
CA MET A 10 9.16 -37.63 -28.27
C MET A 10 8.27 -36.42 -28.04
N ALA A 11 7.26 -36.30 -28.92
CA ALA A 11 6.15 -35.38 -28.75
C ALA A 11 5.16 -35.96 -27.73
N PHE A 12 5.06 -35.36 -26.54
CA PHE A 12 3.88 -35.52 -25.71
C PHE A 12 3.04 -34.25 -25.82
N GLY A 13 1.90 -34.36 -26.47
CA GLY A 13 0.93 -33.31 -26.63
C GLY A 13 0.25 -32.98 -25.30
N ALA A 14 0.57 -31.82 -24.76
CA ALA A 14 -0.28 -31.17 -23.78
C ALA A 14 -1.18 -30.18 -24.53
N ALA A 15 -2.45 -30.53 -24.71
CA ALA A 15 -3.47 -29.63 -25.22
C ALA A 15 -3.83 -28.61 -24.13
N ALA A 16 -2.96 -27.58 -23.96
CA ALA A 16 -3.32 -26.34 -23.31
C ALA A 16 -4.15 -25.52 -24.33
N GLY A 17 -5.42 -25.34 -24.05
CA GLY A 17 -6.34 -24.52 -24.85
C GLY A 17 -5.82 -23.07 -24.94
N GLN A 18 -4.95 -22.80 -25.90
CA GLN A 18 -4.61 -21.45 -26.32
C GLN A 18 -5.87 -20.77 -26.84
N ALA A 19 -6.39 -19.81 -26.10
CA ALA A 19 -7.36 -18.85 -26.63
C ALA A 19 -6.71 -18.13 -27.82
N THR A 20 -6.97 -18.62 -29.02
CA THR A 20 -6.43 -18.05 -30.26
C THR A 20 -6.85 -16.58 -30.33
N ALA A 21 -5.88 -15.69 -30.27
CA ALA A 21 -6.09 -14.26 -30.49
C ALA A 21 -6.83 -14.09 -31.84
N LYS A 22 -7.98 -13.38 -31.84
CA LYS A 22 -8.74 -13.13 -33.05
C LYS A 22 -7.78 -12.51 -34.09
N PRO A 23 -7.70 -13.10 -35.31
CA PRO A 23 -6.77 -12.60 -36.32
C PRO A 23 -7.02 -11.13 -36.61
N SER A 24 -5.96 -10.36 -36.85
CA SER A 24 -6.06 -8.92 -37.14
C SER A 24 -7.04 -8.64 -38.29
N ILE A 25 -7.72 -7.50 -38.26
CA ILE A 25 -8.66 -7.08 -39.30
C ILE A 25 -8.03 -7.18 -40.69
N ALA A 26 -6.74 -6.84 -40.83
CA ALA A 26 -6.00 -6.96 -42.07
C ALA A 26 -5.86 -8.44 -42.52
N LYS A 27 -5.60 -9.37 -41.60
CA LYS A 27 -5.49 -10.81 -41.88
C LYS A 27 -6.85 -11.40 -42.25
N GLN A 28 -7.94 -10.96 -41.62
CA GLN A 28 -9.31 -11.35 -41.96
C GLN A 28 -9.71 -10.80 -43.34
N ALA A 29 -9.40 -9.53 -43.65
CA ALA A 29 -9.69 -8.94 -44.96
C ALA A 29 -8.95 -9.67 -46.10
N LYS A 30 -7.67 -10.02 -45.87
CA LYS A 30 -6.88 -10.81 -46.84
C LYS A 30 -7.49 -12.21 -47.06
N LYS A 31 -7.98 -12.87 -46.00
CA LYS A 31 -8.64 -14.18 -46.10
C LYS A 31 -9.92 -14.11 -46.93
N LEU A 32 -10.76 -13.10 -46.74
CA LEU A 32 -12.01 -12.89 -47.49
C LEU A 32 -11.78 -12.54 -48.98
N CYS A 33 -10.56 -12.18 -49.32
CA CYS A 33 -10.18 -11.83 -50.70
C CYS A 33 -9.24 -12.86 -51.35
N LYS A 34 -9.18 -14.10 -50.76
CA LYS A 34 -8.42 -15.23 -51.29
C LYS A 34 -9.05 -15.64 -52.65
N GLY A 35 -8.32 -15.67 -53.72
CA GLY A 35 -8.82 -16.00 -55.07
C GLY A 35 -8.89 -14.81 -56.01
N LYS A 36 -8.76 -13.56 -55.54
CA LYS A 36 -8.63 -12.38 -56.42
C LYS A 36 -7.17 -12.03 -56.68
N LYS A 37 -6.85 -11.53 -57.90
CA LYS A 37 -5.46 -11.16 -58.30
C LYS A 37 -5.34 -9.66 -58.62
N GLY A 38 -4.14 -9.12 -58.59
CA GLY A 38 -3.78 -7.77 -59.05
C GLY A 38 -4.59 -6.62 -58.38
N LYS A 39 -5.00 -5.64 -59.18
CA LYS A 39 -5.79 -4.46 -58.75
C LYS A 39 -7.13 -4.83 -58.09
N ALA A 40 -7.79 -5.93 -58.56
CA ALA A 40 -9.03 -6.45 -57.97
C ALA A 40 -8.84 -6.97 -56.53
N LYS A 41 -7.70 -7.58 -56.24
CA LYS A 41 -7.34 -8.03 -54.88
C LYS A 41 -7.12 -6.87 -53.93
N LYS A 42 -6.36 -5.83 -54.35
CA LYS A 42 -6.14 -4.61 -53.56
C LYS A 42 -7.45 -3.89 -53.22
N ASN A 43 -8.34 -3.73 -54.18
CA ASN A 43 -9.66 -3.12 -54.00
C ASN A 43 -10.57 -3.92 -53.07
N CYS A 44 -10.59 -5.26 -53.22
CA CYS A 44 -11.32 -6.15 -52.34
C CYS A 44 -10.84 -6.02 -50.87
N ILE A 45 -9.52 -6.06 -50.63
CA ILE A 45 -8.96 -5.94 -49.28
C ILE A 45 -9.32 -4.58 -48.68
N LYS A 46 -9.22 -3.47 -49.42
CA LYS A 46 -9.61 -2.13 -48.96
C LYS A 46 -11.10 -2.08 -48.55
N LYS A 47 -12.01 -2.65 -49.38
CA LYS A 47 -13.46 -2.74 -49.12
C LYS A 47 -13.77 -3.60 -47.89
N GLN A 48 -13.17 -4.79 -47.79
CA GLN A 48 -13.37 -5.68 -46.64
C GLN A 48 -12.77 -5.14 -45.34
N THR A 49 -11.61 -4.48 -45.38
CA THR A 49 -11.03 -3.78 -44.23
C THR A 49 -11.97 -2.71 -43.68
N LYS A 50 -12.56 -1.86 -44.60
CA LYS A 50 -13.54 -0.82 -44.22
C LYS A 50 -14.79 -1.46 -43.57
N ARG A 51 -15.31 -2.55 -44.17
CA ARG A 51 -16.48 -3.29 -43.63
C ARG A 51 -16.21 -3.91 -42.24
N LEU A 52 -15.07 -4.57 -42.08
CA LEU A 52 -14.67 -5.19 -40.81
C LEU A 52 -14.41 -4.14 -39.73
N LYS A 53 -13.80 -3.01 -40.05
CA LYS A 53 -13.63 -1.86 -39.14
C LYS A 53 -15.00 -1.30 -38.69
N ALA A 54 -15.93 -1.12 -39.63
CA ALA A 54 -17.29 -0.64 -39.34
C ALA A 54 -18.07 -1.65 -38.46
N LYS A 55 -17.95 -2.95 -38.76
CA LYS A 55 -18.55 -4.02 -37.95
C LYS A 55 -17.97 -4.03 -36.54
N ALA A 56 -16.65 -3.98 -36.39
CA ALA A 56 -15.97 -3.91 -35.10
C ALA A 56 -16.37 -2.65 -34.29
N LYS A 57 -16.51 -1.50 -34.98
CA LYS A 57 -17.01 -0.26 -34.37
C LYS A 57 -18.46 -0.41 -33.84
N ARG A 58 -19.35 -1.02 -34.63
CA ARG A 58 -20.76 -1.30 -34.21
C ARG A 58 -20.83 -2.30 -33.06
N GLU A 59 -20.04 -3.37 -33.10
CA GLU A 59 -19.98 -4.37 -32.02
C GLU A 59 -19.42 -3.72 -30.73
N ARG A 60 -18.36 -2.94 -30.87
CA ARG A 60 -17.81 -2.14 -29.77
C ARG A 60 -18.83 -1.15 -29.18
N GLN A 61 -19.63 -0.50 -30.02
CA GLN A 61 -20.67 0.42 -29.57
C GLN A 61 -21.82 -0.33 -28.85
N LYS A 62 -22.20 -1.52 -29.31
CA LYS A 62 -23.19 -2.36 -28.63
C LYS A 62 -22.68 -2.84 -27.26
N GLU A 63 -21.41 -3.22 -27.17
CA GLU A 63 -20.76 -3.61 -25.91
C GLU A 63 -20.64 -2.43 -24.92
N LEU A 64 -20.37 -1.23 -25.45
CA LEU A 64 -20.35 0.02 -24.69
C LEU A 64 -21.72 0.37 -24.09
N ASN A 65 -22.77 0.09 -24.80
CA ASN A 65 -24.12 0.51 -24.42
C ASN A 65 -24.81 -0.44 -23.45
N ARG A 66 -24.41 -1.73 -23.39
CA ARG A 66 -25.02 -2.75 -22.49
C ARG A 66 -24.03 -3.86 -22.17
N PRO A 67 -23.01 -3.64 -21.33
CA PRO A 67 -22.17 -4.73 -20.88
C PRO A 67 -22.96 -5.63 -19.93
N GLY A 68 -23.21 -6.89 -20.34
CA GLY A 68 -23.81 -7.89 -19.47
C GLY A 68 -22.86 -8.27 -18.33
N VAL A 69 -23.29 -8.11 -17.08
CA VAL A 69 -22.52 -8.41 -15.89
C VAL A 69 -23.39 -9.12 -14.86
N THR A 70 -22.87 -10.15 -14.23
CA THR A 70 -23.47 -10.79 -13.07
C THR A 70 -22.59 -10.57 -11.85
N VAL A 71 -23.17 -10.02 -10.78
CA VAL A 71 -22.54 -9.86 -9.47
C VAL A 71 -23.17 -10.86 -8.51
N ARG A 72 -22.38 -11.76 -7.96
CA ARG A 72 -22.76 -12.65 -6.86
C ARG A 72 -22.14 -12.12 -5.58
N THR A 73 -22.96 -11.60 -4.67
CA THR A 73 -22.49 -11.20 -3.34
C THR A 73 -22.50 -12.41 -2.44
N THR A 74 -21.31 -12.82 -1.98
CA THR A 74 -21.11 -13.97 -1.10
C THR A 74 -20.95 -13.52 0.36
N GLU A 75 -20.77 -14.46 1.27
CA GLU A 75 -20.47 -14.25 2.67
C GLU A 75 -19.44 -13.12 2.86
N GLY A 76 -19.60 -12.29 3.93
CA GLY A 76 -18.77 -11.11 4.17
C GLY A 76 -18.98 -9.95 3.18
N GLY A 77 -20.04 -9.99 2.36
CA GLY A 77 -20.34 -8.92 1.40
C GLY A 77 -19.46 -8.88 0.15
N ILE A 78 -18.72 -9.96 -0.14
CA ILE A 78 -17.71 -9.96 -1.20
C ILE A 78 -18.37 -10.10 -2.57
N PRO A 79 -18.26 -9.09 -3.48
CA PRO A 79 -18.81 -9.19 -4.83
C PRO A 79 -17.93 -10.05 -5.74
N ARG A 80 -18.51 -11.11 -6.29
CA ARG A 80 -17.92 -11.97 -7.32
C ARG A 80 -18.45 -11.54 -8.68
N ILE A 81 -17.63 -10.75 -9.40
CA ILE A 81 -18.04 -10.07 -10.63
C ILE A 81 -17.66 -10.93 -11.84
N VAL A 82 -18.67 -11.37 -12.59
CA VAL A 82 -18.49 -12.11 -13.85
C VAL A 82 -18.94 -11.23 -15.01
N ALA A 83 -18.06 -11.02 -15.98
CA ALA A 83 -18.34 -10.18 -17.14
C ALA A 83 -17.85 -10.84 -18.46
N ASP A 84 -18.38 -10.37 -19.61
CA ASP A 84 -17.96 -10.83 -20.93
C ASP A 84 -16.87 -9.94 -21.57
N SER A 85 -16.56 -8.79 -20.95
CA SER A 85 -15.61 -7.79 -21.46
C SER A 85 -14.92 -7.01 -20.35
N TRP A 86 -13.80 -6.36 -20.66
CA TRP A 86 -13.07 -5.48 -19.73
C TRP A 86 -13.94 -4.32 -19.24
N ARG A 87 -14.75 -3.71 -20.11
CA ARG A 87 -15.72 -2.69 -19.70
C ARG A 87 -16.79 -3.24 -18.79
N GLY A 88 -17.31 -4.45 -19.08
CA GLY A 88 -18.25 -5.13 -18.21
C GLY A 88 -17.66 -5.38 -16.82
N LEU A 89 -16.39 -5.82 -16.76
CA LEU A 89 -15.69 -6.06 -15.51
C LEU A 89 -15.61 -4.77 -14.66
N GLY A 90 -15.12 -3.67 -15.27
CA GLY A 90 -15.09 -2.37 -14.60
C GLY A 90 -16.48 -1.88 -14.19
N TYR A 91 -17.51 -2.07 -15.04
CA TYR A 91 -18.88 -1.69 -14.72
C TYR A 91 -19.40 -2.38 -13.46
N GLY A 92 -19.21 -3.70 -13.37
CA GLY A 92 -19.60 -4.47 -12.18
C GLY A 92 -18.87 -4.02 -10.93
N TYR A 93 -17.57 -3.72 -11.04
CA TYR A 93 -16.76 -3.26 -9.92
C TYR A 93 -17.22 -1.87 -9.42
N GLY A 94 -17.32 -0.88 -10.32
CA GLY A 94 -17.76 0.47 -9.96
C GLY A 94 -19.17 0.52 -9.38
N TRP A 95 -20.08 -0.32 -9.90
CA TRP A 95 -21.43 -0.47 -9.36
C TRP A 95 -21.41 -1.07 -7.94
N SER A 96 -20.62 -2.13 -7.73
CA SER A 96 -20.54 -2.81 -6.43
C SER A 96 -19.88 -1.93 -5.36
N LEU A 97 -18.82 -1.20 -5.74
CA LEU A 97 -18.13 -0.31 -4.83
C LEU A 97 -19.02 0.89 -4.44
N ALA A 98 -19.72 1.50 -5.40
CA ALA A 98 -20.66 2.58 -5.12
C ALA A 98 -21.82 2.12 -4.22
N LYS A 99 -22.26 0.87 -4.34
CA LYS A 99 -23.33 0.31 -3.50
C LYS A 99 -22.94 0.28 -2.02
N GLU A 100 -21.71 -0.10 -1.69
CA GLU A 100 -21.27 -0.26 -0.30
C GLU A 100 -20.57 1.01 0.25
N ASN A 101 -19.92 1.82 -0.61
CA ASN A 101 -19.00 2.88 -0.19
C ASN A 101 -19.21 4.23 -0.91
N ILE A 102 -20.43 4.58 -1.26
CA ILE A 102 -20.71 5.79 -2.06
C ILE A 102 -20.17 7.07 -1.42
N CYS A 103 -20.29 7.22 -0.09
CA CYS A 103 -19.85 8.41 0.61
C CYS A 103 -18.34 8.55 0.62
N SER A 104 -17.62 7.50 1.02
CA SER A 104 -16.15 7.48 0.97
C SER A 104 -15.61 7.69 -0.44
N MET A 105 -16.27 7.10 -1.46
CA MET A 105 -15.88 7.30 -2.84
C MET A 105 -16.12 8.73 -3.33
N ALA A 106 -17.23 9.36 -2.93
CA ALA A 106 -17.51 10.74 -3.29
C ALA A 106 -16.53 11.71 -2.63
N ASP A 107 -16.13 11.47 -1.39
CA ASP A 107 -15.08 12.23 -0.69
C ASP A 107 -13.74 12.13 -1.42
N ILE A 108 -13.28 10.90 -1.73
CA ILE A 108 -12.05 10.65 -2.52
C ILE A 108 -12.08 11.43 -3.85
N TYR A 109 -13.21 11.42 -4.58
CA TYR A 109 -13.28 12.15 -5.85
C TYR A 109 -13.41 13.66 -5.67
N THR A 110 -13.90 14.14 -4.54
CA THR A 110 -13.85 15.56 -4.17
C THR A 110 -12.41 15.99 -3.93
N THR A 111 -11.64 15.17 -3.21
CA THR A 111 -10.21 15.37 -2.95
C THR A 111 -9.40 15.47 -4.24
N VAL A 112 -9.42 14.45 -5.08
CA VAL A 112 -8.58 14.43 -6.30
C VAL A 112 -8.98 15.47 -7.35
N ARG A 113 -10.15 16.09 -7.23
CA ARG A 113 -10.57 17.26 -8.02
C ARG A 113 -10.06 18.59 -7.47
N GLY A 114 -9.53 18.60 -6.25
CA GLY A 114 -9.19 19.84 -5.53
C GLY A 114 -10.43 20.68 -5.21
N GLU A 115 -11.46 20.04 -4.64
CA GLU A 115 -12.73 20.69 -4.33
C GLU A 115 -13.10 20.60 -2.84
N ARG A 116 -12.16 20.21 -1.97
CA ARG A 116 -12.42 20.04 -0.53
C ARG A 116 -12.75 21.36 0.15
N SER A 117 -11.97 22.41 -0.10
CA SER A 117 -12.19 23.75 0.46
C SER A 117 -13.60 24.25 0.22
N LYS A 118 -14.16 23.97 -0.96
CA LYS A 118 -15.51 24.37 -1.36
C LYS A 118 -16.60 23.74 -0.50
N TYR A 119 -16.43 22.49 -0.08
CA TYR A 119 -17.49 21.71 0.57
C TYR A 119 -17.24 21.47 2.05
N PHE A 120 -16.00 21.49 2.51
CA PHE A 120 -15.60 21.15 3.87
C PHE A 120 -14.88 22.29 4.59
N GLY A 121 -14.73 23.47 3.94
CA GLY A 121 -14.00 24.63 4.48
C GLY A 121 -12.50 24.57 4.17
N ALA A 122 -11.91 25.73 3.86
CA ALA A 122 -10.51 25.85 3.47
C ALA A 122 -9.53 25.44 4.59
N ASP A 123 -9.84 25.87 5.82
CA ASP A 123 -9.03 25.65 7.02
C ASP A 123 -9.32 24.29 7.70
N GLY A 124 -10.31 23.54 7.21
CA GLY A 124 -10.62 22.22 7.74
C GLY A 124 -9.53 21.21 7.41
N ASP A 125 -9.37 20.21 8.28
CA ASP A 125 -8.32 19.22 8.19
C ASP A 125 -8.61 18.19 7.10
N TRP A 126 -7.55 17.78 6.44
CA TRP A 126 -7.54 16.64 5.53
C TRP A 126 -6.31 15.78 5.80
N MET A 127 -6.53 14.49 5.98
CA MET A 127 -5.47 13.52 6.17
C MET A 127 -5.41 12.58 4.97
N LEU A 128 -4.23 12.44 4.38
CA LEU A 128 -3.92 11.31 3.53
C LEU A 128 -3.63 10.13 4.46
N THR A 129 -4.67 9.35 4.76
CA THR A 129 -4.64 8.37 5.85
C THR A 129 -3.57 7.30 5.68
N GLY A 130 -3.10 7.07 4.45
CA GLY A 130 -2.02 6.12 4.17
C GLY A 130 -0.63 6.58 4.61
N ASN A 131 -0.38 7.89 4.73
CA ASN A 131 0.88 8.40 5.30
C ASN A 131 0.70 9.10 6.66
N GLY A 132 -0.55 9.20 7.14
CA GLY A 132 -0.85 9.74 8.47
C GLY A 132 -0.61 11.24 8.64
N ILE A 133 -0.27 11.96 7.55
CA ILE A 133 0.05 13.38 7.60
C ILE A 133 -1.24 14.18 7.45
N GLU A 134 -1.45 15.12 8.35
CA GLU A 134 -2.60 16.01 8.36
C GLU A 134 -2.25 17.36 7.70
N PHE A 135 -3.04 17.73 6.69
CA PHE A 135 -2.94 18.98 5.93
C PHE A 135 -4.25 19.73 6.03
N THR A 136 -4.28 20.99 5.59
CA THR A 136 -5.54 21.70 5.36
C THR A 136 -6.20 21.27 4.05
N ASN A 137 -7.53 21.45 3.96
CA ASN A 137 -8.27 21.24 2.70
C ASN A 137 -7.72 22.15 1.60
N LEU A 138 -7.29 23.36 1.93
CA LEU A 138 -6.73 24.33 1.00
C LEU A 138 -5.39 23.84 0.40
N GLU A 139 -4.49 23.32 1.20
CA GLU A 139 -3.20 22.75 0.76
C GLU A 139 -3.45 21.55 -0.15
N SER A 140 -4.34 20.66 0.24
CA SER A 140 -4.78 19.53 -0.58
C SER A 140 -5.30 19.99 -1.94
N ASP A 141 -6.18 20.99 -1.97
CA ASP A 141 -6.78 21.48 -3.21
C ASP A 141 -5.75 22.12 -4.14
N PHE A 142 -4.81 22.93 -3.63
CA PHE A 142 -3.72 23.49 -4.42
C PHE A 142 -2.84 22.41 -5.05
N SER A 143 -2.46 21.39 -4.26
CA SER A 143 -1.64 20.27 -4.75
C SER A 143 -2.35 19.49 -5.85
N HIS A 144 -3.60 19.08 -5.67
CA HIS A 144 -4.35 18.35 -6.69
C HIS A 144 -4.65 19.18 -7.94
N LYS A 145 -5.04 20.44 -7.76
CA LYS A 145 -5.29 21.34 -8.91
C LYS A 145 -4.03 21.68 -9.70
N ARG A 146 -2.85 21.69 -9.08
CA ARG A 146 -1.58 21.79 -9.80
C ARG A 146 -1.44 20.66 -10.81
N VAL A 147 -1.64 19.41 -10.38
CA VAL A 147 -1.56 18.21 -11.24
C VAL A 147 -2.53 18.32 -12.44
N ILE A 148 -3.74 18.85 -12.18
CA ILE A 148 -4.77 19.09 -13.22
C ILE A 148 -4.35 20.21 -14.17
N ALA A 149 -3.89 21.37 -13.66
CA ALA A 149 -3.47 22.53 -14.44
C ALA A 149 -2.26 22.20 -15.34
N GLU A 150 -1.31 21.41 -14.82
CA GLU A 150 -0.15 20.93 -15.57
C GLU A 150 -0.49 19.86 -16.62
N LYS A 151 -1.72 19.36 -16.62
CA LYS A 151 -2.19 18.30 -17.53
C LYS A 151 -1.34 17.02 -17.44
N THR A 152 -0.87 16.67 -16.22
CA THR A 152 0.00 15.51 -15.99
C THR A 152 -0.67 14.23 -16.48
N ILE A 153 -1.90 13.96 -16.03
CA ILE A 153 -2.63 12.74 -16.43
C ILE A 153 -2.89 12.67 -17.93
N PRO A 154 -3.42 13.71 -18.61
CA PRO A 154 -3.56 13.71 -20.08
C PRO A 154 -2.26 13.43 -20.85
N LYS A 155 -1.11 13.88 -20.35
CA LYS A 155 0.20 13.61 -20.96
C LYS A 155 0.55 12.12 -20.84
N VAL A 156 0.46 11.55 -19.62
CA VAL A 156 0.78 10.14 -19.35
C VAL A 156 -0.16 9.18 -20.10
N LEU A 157 -1.45 9.51 -20.22
CA LEU A 157 -2.43 8.69 -20.97
C LEU A 157 -2.11 8.55 -22.47
N LYS A 158 -1.27 9.42 -23.04
CA LYS A 158 -0.80 9.35 -24.43
C LYS A 158 0.46 8.49 -24.59
N MET A 159 1.13 8.15 -23.49
CA MET A 159 2.34 7.33 -23.53
C MET A 159 2.01 5.88 -23.86
N LYS A 160 2.99 5.16 -24.38
CA LYS A 160 2.89 3.71 -24.58
C LYS A 160 3.12 2.98 -23.26
N PRO A 161 2.54 1.77 -23.06
CA PRO A 161 2.94 0.92 -21.95
C PRO A 161 4.46 0.65 -21.96
N PRO A 162 5.11 0.55 -20.80
CA PRO A 162 4.51 0.50 -19.46
C PRO A 162 4.17 1.87 -18.84
N ASN A 163 4.71 2.98 -19.31
CA ASN A 163 4.50 4.32 -18.72
C ASN A 163 3.04 4.79 -18.84
N GLY A 164 2.41 4.62 -19.99
CA GLY A 164 0.97 4.83 -20.16
C GLY A 164 0.17 3.53 -19.98
N PRO A 165 -1.16 3.63 -19.79
CA PRO A 165 -1.99 2.46 -19.48
C PRO A 165 -2.20 1.55 -20.69
N ARG A 166 -2.33 0.26 -20.44
CA ARG A 166 -2.76 -0.74 -21.44
C ARG A 166 -4.20 -0.50 -21.87
N PRO A 167 -4.54 -0.80 -23.15
CA PRO A 167 -5.90 -0.62 -23.66
C PRO A 167 -6.99 -1.37 -22.85
N GLU A 168 -6.66 -2.52 -22.28
CA GLU A 168 -7.56 -3.29 -21.42
C GLU A 168 -7.91 -2.53 -20.14
N VAL A 169 -6.91 -1.91 -19.51
CA VAL A 169 -7.09 -1.11 -18.28
C VAL A 169 -7.92 0.14 -18.57
N VAL A 170 -7.70 0.81 -19.69
CA VAL A 170 -8.55 1.94 -20.14
C VAL A 170 -10.01 1.51 -20.25
N GLN A 171 -10.27 0.29 -20.76
CA GLN A 171 -11.63 -0.23 -20.85
C GLN A 171 -12.23 -0.55 -19.46
N VAL A 172 -11.42 -1.04 -18.51
CA VAL A 172 -11.86 -1.27 -17.12
C VAL A 172 -12.24 0.07 -16.47
N VAL A 173 -11.41 1.10 -16.58
CA VAL A 173 -11.70 2.45 -16.05
C VAL A 173 -12.97 3.04 -16.68
N ASP A 174 -13.12 2.97 -18.01
CA ASP A 174 -14.35 3.42 -18.71
C ASP A 174 -15.61 2.70 -18.17
N GLY A 175 -15.48 1.41 -17.90
CA GLY A 175 -16.56 0.60 -17.33
C GLY A 175 -16.87 0.99 -15.90
N TYR A 176 -15.84 1.15 -15.07
CA TYR A 176 -15.96 1.53 -13.67
C TYR A 176 -16.74 2.84 -13.50
N VAL A 177 -16.37 3.89 -14.26
CA VAL A 177 -17.08 5.18 -14.28
C VAL A 177 -18.56 4.99 -14.59
N LYS A 178 -18.87 4.17 -15.60
CA LYS A 178 -20.27 3.91 -15.99
C LYS A 178 -21.05 3.14 -14.92
N GLY A 179 -20.40 2.19 -14.25
CA GLY A 179 -21.00 1.40 -13.19
C GLY A 179 -21.33 2.26 -11.96
N TYR A 180 -20.35 3.05 -11.49
CA TYR A 180 -20.54 4.03 -10.41
C TYR A 180 -21.68 5.00 -10.71
N ASN A 181 -21.64 5.67 -11.86
CA ASN A 181 -22.64 6.66 -12.26
C ASN A 181 -24.03 6.04 -12.46
N ALA A 182 -24.11 4.79 -12.92
CA ALA A 182 -25.38 4.08 -13.07
C ALA A 182 -26.00 3.76 -11.71
N TRP A 183 -25.19 3.30 -10.75
CA TRP A 183 -25.68 3.08 -9.38
C TRP A 183 -26.16 4.40 -8.75
N LEU A 184 -25.35 5.45 -8.83
CA LEU A 184 -25.68 6.77 -8.28
C LEU A 184 -26.99 7.32 -8.89
N LYS A 185 -27.15 7.26 -10.21
CA LYS A 185 -28.38 7.71 -10.88
C LYS A 185 -29.64 7.03 -10.35
N GLN A 186 -29.53 5.74 -10.02
CA GLN A 186 -30.67 4.92 -9.55
C GLN A 186 -30.96 5.09 -8.06
N ASN A 187 -29.96 5.49 -7.27
CA ASN A 187 -30.02 5.41 -5.81
C ASN A 187 -29.73 6.74 -5.09
N LYS A 188 -29.38 7.84 -5.77
CA LYS A 188 -28.97 9.11 -5.11
C LYS A 188 -30.00 9.58 -4.08
N ALA A 189 -31.28 9.57 -4.39
CA ALA A 189 -32.35 9.96 -3.47
C ALA A 189 -32.66 8.92 -2.37
N LYS A 190 -31.99 7.77 -2.40
CA LYS A 190 -32.19 6.64 -1.48
C LYS A 190 -30.93 6.31 -0.67
N ILE A 191 -29.91 7.15 -0.74
CA ILE A 191 -28.69 6.99 0.07
C ILE A 191 -29.09 7.10 1.53
N GLN A 192 -28.85 6.04 2.31
CA GLN A 192 -29.17 5.95 3.74
C GLN A 192 -27.96 6.31 4.63
N ASP A 193 -26.79 6.39 4.03
CA ASP A 193 -25.57 6.81 4.72
C ASP A 193 -25.65 8.32 5.02
N THR A 194 -25.78 8.65 6.30
CA THR A 194 -26.00 10.02 6.77
C THR A 194 -24.78 10.92 6.57
N THR A 195 -23.60 10.36 6.33
CA THR A 195 -22.37 11.13 6.11
C THR A 195 -22.40 11.89 4.79
N CYS A 196 -23.19 11.42 3.80
CA CYS A 196 -23.24 12.09 2.50
C CYS A 196 -24.65 12.20 1.86
N ALA A 197 -25.69 11.69 2.48
CA ALA A 197 -27.04 11.74 1.94
C ALA A 197 -27.46 13.20 1.65
N GLY A 198 -27.89 13.47 0.42
CA GLY A 198 -28.33 14.81 -0.01
C GLY A 198 -27.21 15.80 -0.32
N GLN A 199 -25.97 15.45 -0.06
CA GLN A 199 -24.82 16.37 -0.22
C GLN A 199 -24.51 16.68 -1.68
N PRO A 200 -24.16 17.95 -2.02
CA PRO A 200 -23.89 18.38 -3.40
C PRO A 200 -22.61 17.79 -3.99
N TRP A 201 -21.63 17.42 -3.16
CA TRP A 201 -20.39 16.79 -3.58
C TRP A 201 -20.56 15.33 -4.01
N VAL A 202 -21.70 14.68 -3.68
CA VAL A 202 -22.07 13.35 -4.20
C VAL A 202 -22.56 13.47 -5.63
N LYS A 203 -21.65 13.39 -6.59
CA LYS A 203 -21.91 13.63 -8.01
C LYS A 203 -21.27 12.58 -8.92
N ASN A 204 -21.65 12.60 -10.19
CA ASN A 204 -21.07 11.72 -11.21
C ASN A 204 -19.55 11.91 -11.32
N ILE A 205 -18.86 10.81 -11.61
CA ILE A 205 -17.41 10.79 -11.84
C ILE A 205 -17.09 10.69 -13.34
N THR A 206 -15.86 11.04 -13.67
CA THR A 206 -15.24 10.93 -15.00
C THR A 206 -14.06 9.94 -14.96
N ALA A 207 -13.56 9.57 -16.13
CA ALA A 207 -12.33 8.76 -16.19
C ALA A 207 -11.12 9.51 -15.62
N LEU A 208 -11.08 10.84 -15.74
CA LEU A 208 -9.99 11.64 -15.15
C LEU A 208 -9.92 11.48 -13.62
N ASP A 209 -11.06 11.47 -12.94
CA ASP A 209 -11.12 11.31 -11.48
C ASP A 209 -10.48 9.97 -11.05
N VAL A 210 -10.76 8.89 -11.78
CA VAL A 210 -10.18 7.56 -11.50
C VAL A 210 -8.67 7.55 -11.77
N TRP A 211 -8.22 8.21 -12.83
CA TRP A 211 -6.78 8.32 -13.14
C TRP A 211 -6.05 9.21 -12.12
N LEU A 212 -6.66 10.29 -11.65
CA LEU A 212 -6.13 11.13 -10.57
C LEU A 212 -6.00 10.34 -9.27
N ARG A 213 -7.00 9.48 -8.94
CA ARG A 213 -6.89 8.61 -7.76
C ARG A 213 -5.74 7.61 -7.88
N PHE A 214 -5.50 7.00 -9.04
CA PHE A 214 -4.32 6.17 -9.24
C PHE A 214 -3.01 6.93 -9.07
N TYR A 215 -2.99 8.17 -9.54
CA TYR A 215 -1.83 9.05 -9.40
C TYR A 215 -1.56 9.38 -7.92
N GLU A 216 -2.57 9.77 -7.18
CA GLU A 216 -2.49 10.03 -5.74
C GLU A 216 -1.94 8.81 -4.97
N LEU A 217 -2.48 7.61 -5.20
CA LEU A 217 -1.98 6.38 -4.60
C LEU A 217 -0.52 6.06 -4.98
N ALA A 218 -0.11 6.36 -6.20
CA ALA A 218 1.27 6.11 -6.64
C ALA A 218 2.26 7.09 -6.01
N THR A 219 1.86 8.37 -5.83
CA THR A 219 2.75 9.43 -5.32
C THR A 219 2.66 9.64 -3.80
N MET A 220 1.87 8.82 -3.09
CA MET A 220 1.61 8.96 -1.65
C MET A 220 2.89 9.01 -0.80
N ALA A 221 3.87 8.15 -1.09
CA ALA A 221 5.16 8.14 -0.42
C ALA A 221 6.24 9.02 -1.10
N GLY A 222 5.83 9.91 -1.97
CA GLY A 222 6.67 10.88 -2.67
C GLY A 222 6.10 12.28 -2.49
N SER A 223 5.63 12.90 -3.57
CA SER A 223 5.03 14.25 -3.52
C SER A 223 3.76 14.33 -2.65
N GLY A 224 3.11 13.22 -2.33
CA GLY A 224 2.03 13.17 -1.34
C GLY A 224 2.47 13.47 0.09
N ALA A 225 3.77 13.34 0.41
CA ALA A 225 4.32 13.72 1.70
C ALA A 225 4.73 15.21 1.78
N ALA A 226 4.68 15.94 0.66
CA ALA A 226 5.11 17.35 0.55
C ALA A 226 3.96 18.27 0.06
N VAL A 227 2.72 17.93 0.36
CA VAL A 227 1.52 18.67 -0.09
C VAL A 227 1.55 20.11 0.37
N ASP A 228 1.84 20.35 1.66
CA ASP A 228 1.98 21.67 2.28
C ASP A 228 3.17 22.45 1.69
N GLY A 229 4.34 21.79 1.60
CA GLY A 229 5.56 22.40 1.09
C GLY A 229 5.43 22.87 -0.35
N ILE A 230 4.72 22.12 -1.20
CA ILE A 230 4.46 22.51 -2.59
C ILE A 230 3.39 23.61 -2.67
N ALA A 231 2.32 23.50 -1.87
CA ALA A 231 1.21 24.45 -1.90
C ALA A 231 1.59 25.85 -1.39
N ASN A 232 2.54 25.90 -0.44
CA ASN A 232 2.93 27.13 0.24
C ASN A 232 4.27 27.71 -0.24
N ALA A 233 5.00 27.02 -1.16
CA ALA A 233 6.28 27.53 -1.69
C ALA A 233 6.08 28.83 -2.49
N GLN A 234 6.62 29.92 -2.00
CA GLN A 234 6.62 31.23 -2.65
C GLN A 234 8.02 31.84 -2.65
N PRO A 235 8.42 32.56 -3.71
CA PRO A 235 9.71 33.28 -3.71
C PRO A 235 9.72 34.35 -2.62
N PRO A 236 10.87 34.63 -2.00
CA PRO A 236 10.97 35.64 -0.96
C PRO A 236 10.57 37.01 -1.50
N ALA A 237 9.67 37.70 -0.81
CA ALA A 237 9.13 39.00 -1.21
C ALA A 237 10.14 40.16 -0.99
N SER A 238 11.17 39.94 -0.14
CA SER A 238 12.20 40.93 0.19
C SER A 238 13.48 40.25 0.71
N PRO A 239 14.62 40.94 0.71
CA PRO A 239 15.85 40.43 1.35
C PRO A 239 15.66 40.06 2.83
N ALA A 240 14.82 40.78 3.58
CA ALA A 240 14.52 40.45 4.97
C ALA A 240 13.72 39.15 5.11
N SER A 241 12.77 38.86 4.21
CA SER A 241 12.03 37.59 4.20
C SER A 241 12.92 36.43 3.77
N ALA A 242 13.89 36.68 2.89
CA ALA A 242 14.89 35.70 2.48
C ALA A 242 15.80 35.29 3.66
N LEU A 243 16.31 36.24 4.42
CA LEU A 243 17.11 35.99 5.61
C LEU A 243 16.34 35.21 6.69
N LYS A 244 15.06 35.54 6.88
CA LYS A 244 14.20 34.82 7.82
C LYS A 244 13.95 33.36 7.38
N ALA A 245 13.78 33.12 6.08
CA ALA A 245 13.62 31.76 5.53
C ALA A 245 14.93 30.94 5.66
N GLU A 246 16.09 31.58 5.41
CA GLU A 246 17.40 30.99 5.58
C GLU A 246 17.65 30.60 7.06
N ALA A 247 17.34 31.48 8.01
CA ALA A 247 17.48 31.21 9.44
C ALA A 247 16.60 30.00 9.87
N ALA A 248 15.35 29.92 9.39
CA ALA A 248 14.46 28.82 9.73
C ALA A 248 14.94 27.45 9.19
N ALA A 249 15.70 27.42 8.09
CA ALA A 249 16.24 26.18 7.54
C ALA A 249 17.61 25.80 8.10
N THR A 250 18.38 26.75 8.65
CA THR A 250 19.67 26.48 9.32
C THR A 250 19.48 25.79 10.67
N ASP A 251 18.27 25.84 11.24
CA ASP A 251 17.93 25.15 12.50
C ASP A 251 17.55 23.69 12.28
N ALA A 252 17.39 23.21 11.02
CA ALA A 252 17.10 21.82 10.72
C ALA A 252 18.29 20.92 11.11
N ASP A 253 18.05 19.92 11.93
CA ASP A 253 19.07 19.02 12.45
C ASP A 253 18.88 17.55 12.00
N ALA A 254 19.73 16.66 12.52
CA ALA A 254 19.67 15.23 12.21
C ALA A 254 18.38 14.57 12.72
N GLU A 255 17.77 15.10 13.80
CA GLU A 255 16.54 14.58 14.38
C GLU A 255 15.35 14.88 13.47
N ASP A 256 15.27 16.10 12.90
CA ASP A 256 14.26 16.49 11.93
C ASP A 256 14.26 15.60 10.69
N PHE A 257 15.45 15.30 10.14
CA PHE A 257 15.57 14.37 9.01
C PHE A 257 15.34 12.92 9.43
N SER A 258 15.71 12.51 10.64
CA SER A 258 15.45 11.17 11.17
C SER A 258 13.96 10.92 11.35
N ALA A 259 13.18 11.94 11.69
CA ALA A 259 11.72 11.88 11.77
C ALA A 259 11.07 11.44 10.43
N LEU A 260 11.73 11.72 9.29
CA LEU A 260 11.29 11.20 7.98
C LEU A 260 11.38 9.67 7.86
N ASN A 261 12.08 8.98 8.76
CA ASN A 261 12.13 7.52 8.83
C ASN A 261 10.95 6.94 9.61
N GLU A 262 10.38 7.71 10.53
CA GLU A 262 9.26 7.31 11.37
C GLU A 262 7.93 7.33 10.59
N THR A 263 8.03 7.48 9.28
CA THR A 263 6.87 7.57 8.43
C THR A 263 6.02 6.33 8.48
N ALA A 264 4.83 6.61 8.63
CA ALA A 264 3.63 5.91 8.31
C ALA A 264 3.01 5.23 9.51
N ALA A 265 1.85 5.75 9.79
CA ALA A 265 0.78 5.04 10.45
C ALA A 265 0.54 3.64 9.81
N ILE A 266 1.04 3.35 8.60
CA ILE A 266 0.85 2.09 7.89
C ILE A 266 2.08 1.18 7.97
N GLY A 267 1.80 -0.11 8.10
CA GLY A 267 2.80 -1.17 8.07
C GLY A 267 2.23 -2.42 7.40
N SER A 268 2.90 -3.55 7.57
CA SER A 268 2.38 -4.85 7.11
C SER A 268 3.22 -5.99 7.63
N ASN A 269 2.64 -7.21 7.64
CA ASN A 269 3.38 -8.46 7.77
C ASN A 269 3.13 -9.34 6.55
N ALA A 270 4.15 -10.01 6.06
CA ALA A 270 4.01 -10.97 4.98
C ALA A 270 5.01 -12.11 5.09
N VAL A 271 4.53 -13.33 4.85
CA VAL A 271 5.34 -14.56 4.80
C VAL A 271 4.91 -15.38 3.59
N SER A 272 5.85 -15.66 2.69
CA SER A 272 5.69 -16.64 1.63
C SER A 272 6.44 -17.92 2.02
N LEU A 273 5.78 -19.06 1.92
CA LEU A 273 6.31 -20.37 2.29
C LEU A 273 6.42 -21.23 1.03
N GLY A 274 7.57 -21.86 0.84
CA GLY A 274 7.85 -22.75 -0.27
C GLY A 274 7.61 -24.23 0.06
N SER A 275 7.98 -25.10 -0.88
CA SER A 275 7.75 -26.55 -0.76
C SER A 275 8.46 -27.21 0.42
N GLU A 276 9.58 -26.64 0.86
CA GLU A 276 10.36 -27.17 1.99
C GLU A 276 9.78 -26.82 3.35
N SER A 277 8.95 -25.75 3.42
CA SER A 277 8.35 -25.25 4.69
C SER A 277 6.89 -25.64 4.86
N THR A 278 6.25 -26.28 3.89
CA THR A 278 4.82 -26.60 3.94
C THR A 278 4.55 -28.10 3.94
N SER A 279 3.52 -28.52 4.65
CA SER A 279 3.07 -29.93 4.70
C SER A 279 2.53 -30.43 3.36
N THR A 280 2.06 -29.54 2.51
CA THR A 280 1.51 -29.87 1.19
C THR A 280 2.60 -29.98 0.10
N GLY A 281 3.84 -29.57 0.39
CA GLY A 281 4.89 -29.43 -0.63
C GLY A 281 4.57 -28.39 -1.72
N LYS A 282 3.63 -27.47 -1.44
CA LYS A 282 3.17 -26.40 -2.32
C LYS A 282 3.29 -25.05 -1.61
N GLY A 283 3.21 -23.95 -2.37
CA GLY A 283 3.33 -22.63 -1.77
C GLY A 283 2.15 -22.25 -0.87
N MET A 284 2.44 -21.55 0.22
CA MET A 284 1.47 -20.87 1.06
C MET A 284 1.86 -19.41 1.24
N LEU A 285 0.87 -18.54 1.45
CA LEU A 285 1.07 -17.11 1.67
C LEU A 285 0.24 -16.63 2.86
N TYR A 286 0.90 -15.94 3.79
CA TYR A 286 0.29 -15.08 4.78
C TYR A 286 0.54 -13.63 4.37
N GLY A 287 -0.51 -12.80 4.36
CA GLY A 287 -0.41 -11.36 4.10
C GLY A 287 -1.35 -10.58 5.01
N ASN A 288 -0.82 -9.58 5.69
CA ASN A 288 -1.58 -8.72 6.60
C ASN A 288 -1.07 -7.27 6.50
N PRO A 289 -1.61 -6.45 5.59
CA PRO A 289 -1.35 -5.02 5.61
C PRO A 289 -1.97 -4.36 6.83
N HIS A 290 -1.19 -3.49 7.49
CA HIS A 290 -1.65 -2.65 8.58
C HIS A 290 -2.00 -1.28 8.02
N PHE A 291 -3.27 -1.12 7.65
CA PHE A 291 -3.78 0.06 6.97
C PHE A 291 -4.88 0.76 7.78
N PRO A 292 -5.23 2.01 7.41
CA PRO A 292 -6.26 2.75 8.12
C PRO A 292 -7.61 2.02 8.16
N TRP A 293 -8.28 2.08 9.32
CA TRP A 293 -9.64 1.56 9.49
C TRP A 293 -10.69 2.55 8.99
N GLU A 294 -10.31 3.81 8.79
CA GLU A 294 -11.12 4.89 8.27
C GLU A 294 -10.41 5.60 7.11
N GLY A 295 -11.10 6.49 6.41
CA GLY A 295 -10.51 7.30 5.33
C GLY A 295 -10.39 6.61 3.98
N SER A 296 -9.51 7.17 3.15
CA SER A 296 -9.42 6.86 1.72
C SER A 296 -8.59 5.62 1.38
N GLU A 297 -7.66 5.21 2.24
CA GLU A 297 -6.76 4.08 2.00
C GLU A 297 -7.26 2.76 2.59
N ARG A 298 -8.58 2.60 2.73
CA ARG A 298 -9.21 1.33 3.09
C ARG A 298 -9.23 0.37 1.91
N PHE A 299 -9.16 -0.93 2.21
CA PHE A 299 -9.37 -1.97 1.21
C PHE A 299 -10.85 -2.27 0.98
N PHE A 300 -11.14 -2.74 -0.23
CA PHE A 300 -12.40 -3.34 -0.63
C PHE A 300 -12.09 -4.68 -1.31
N GLN A 301 -12.66 -5.77 -0.81
CA GLN A 301 -12.43 -7.11 -1.37
C GLN A 301 -13.41 -7.39 -2.51
N ALA A 302 -12.91 -7.93 -3.63
CA ALA A 302 -13.73 -8.35 -4.77
C ALA A 302 -13.07 -9.48 -5.56
N GLN A 303 -13.87 -10.25 -6.33
CA GLN A 303 -13.35 -11.14 -7.35
C GLN A 303 -13.73 -10.63 -8.73
N LEU A 304 -12.76 -10.65 -9.65
CA LEU A 304 -12.87 -10.16 -11.02
C LEU A 304 -12.70 -11.31 -12.01
N THR A 305 -13.75 -11.62 -12.79
CA THR A 305 -13.73 -12.75 -13.71
C THR A 305 -14.20 -12.37 -15.12
N ILE A 306 -13.35 -12.65 -16.12
CA ILE A 306 -13.74 -12.81 -17.52
C ILE A 306 -13.25 -14.20 -17.92
N PRO A 307 -14.15 -15.19 -18.12
CA PRO A 307 -13.75 -16.56 -18.41
C PRO A 307 -12.71 -16.67 -19.54
N GLY A 308 -11.63 -17.41 -19.29
CA GLY A 308 -10.52 -17.58 -20.21
C GLY A 308 -9.57 -16.38 -20.37
N LYS A 309 -9.75 -15.28 -19.59
CA LYS A 309 -8.88 -14.09 -19.64
C LYS A 309 -8.33 -13.66 -18.29
N ILE A 310 -9.16 -13.63 -17.28
CA ILE A 310 -8.80 -13.24 -15.91
C ILE A 310 -9.75 -13.92 -14.94
N ASN A 311 -9.22 -14.41 -13.83
CA ASN A 311 -9.95 -14.81 -12.65
C ASN A 311 -9.03 -14.54 -11.45
N VAL A 312 -9.34 -13.51 -10.69
CA VAL A 312 -8.52 -13.02 -9.57
C VAL A 312 -9.42 -12.59 -8.43
N SER A 313 -9.06 -12.93 -7.21
CA SER A 313 -9.75 -12.51 -5.99
C SER A 313 -8.79 -11.83 -5.03
N GLY A 314 -9.24 -10.79 -4.33
CA GLY A 314 -8.42 -10.09 -3.34
C GLY A 314 -8.93 -8.70 -3.01
N GLY A 315 -8.08 -7.93 -2.30
CA GLY A 315 -8.33 -6.56 -1.87
C GLY A 315 -7.69 -5.51 -2.77
N SER A 316 -8.34 -4.36 -2.83
CA SER A 316 -7.85 -3.17 -3.52
C SER A 316 -8.17 -1.94 -2.68
N LEU A 317 -7.27 -0.95 -2.64
CA LEU A 317 -7.57 0.35 -2.04
C LEU A 317 -8.76 1.00 -2.76
N LEU A 318 -9.59 1.73 -2.02
CA LEU A 318 -10.80 2.37 -2.54
C LEU A 318 -10.47 3.22 -3.79
N GLY A 319 -11.26 3.02 -4.84
CA GLY A 319 -11.09 3.70 -6.13
C GLY A 319 -10.21 2.98 -7.14
N SER A 320 -9.54 1.88 -6.77
CA SER A 320 -8.68 1.10 -7.67
C SER A 320 -9.42 -0.12 -8.23
N PRO A 321 -9.80 -0.16 -9.52
CA PRO A 321 -10.54 -1.27 -10.13
C PRO A 321 -9.63 -2.42 -10.62
N VAL A 322 -8.52 -2.68 -9.93
CA VAL A 322 -7.61 -3.82 -10.12
C VAL A 322 -7.24 -4.38 -8.75
N VAL A 323 -7.12 -5.70 -8.63
CA VAL A 323 -6.73 -6.34 -7.36
C VAL A 323 -5.26 -6.05 -7.07
N GLN A 324 -4.98 -5.45 -5.92
CA GLN A 324 -3.63 -5.10 -5.50
C GLN A 324 -3.00 -6.22 -4.67
N ILE A 325 -3.72 -6.78 -3.71
CA ILE A 325 -3.31 -7.93 -2.89
C ILE A 325 -4.30 -9.06 -3.13
N GLY A 326 -3.84 -10.26 -3.46
CA GLY A 326 -4.79 -11.34 -3.72
C GLY A 326 -4.15 -12.59 -4.33
N HIS A 327 -4.98 -13.35 -5.01
CA HIS A 327 -4.58 -14.61 -5.63
C HIS A 327 -5.31 -14.90 -6.93
N THR A 328 -4.68 -15.71 -7.76
CA THR A 328 -5.30 -16.44 -8.86
C THR A 328 -5.47 -17.93 -8.46
N GLN A 329 -5.64 -18.81 -9.40
CA GLN A 329 -5.69 -20.26 -9.11
C GLN A 329 -4.35 -20.78 -8.57
N ASN A 330 -3.22 -20.27 -9.05
CA ASN A 330 -1.91 -20.89 -8.90
C ASN A 330 -0.85 -20.01 -8.20
N VAL A 331 -1.12 -18.72 -8.00
CA VAL A 331 -0.19 -17.80 -7.33
C VAL A 331 -0.97 -16.83 -6.44
N ALA A 332 -0.43 -16.56 -5.27
CA ALA A 332 -0.89 -15.51 -4.36
C ALA A 332 0.24 -14.51 -4.11
N TRP A 333 -0.13 -13.25 -3.89
CA TRP A 333 0.81 -12.16 -3.59
C TRP A 333 0.23 -11.17 -2.60
N THR A 334 1.11 -10.56 -1.84
CA THR A 334 0.83 -9.45 -0.93
C THR A 334 1.96 -8.44 -0.96
N HIS A 335 1.79 -7.36 -0.23
CA HIS A 335 2.75 -6.27 -0.16
C HIS A 335 3.02 -5.84 1.27
N THR A 336 4.23 -5.35 1.53
CA THR A 336 4.61 -4.65 2.76
C THR A 336 5.20 -3.30 2.39
N VAL A 337 5.04 -2.28 3.22
CA VAL A 337 5.68 -0.97 2.98
C VAL A 337 7.19 -1.16 2.98
N SER A 338 7.85 -0.64 1.93
CA SER A 338 9.30 -0.73 1.75
C SER A 338 10.02 0.46 2.39
N THR A 339 11.24 0.24 2.86
CA THR A 339 12.11 1.29 3.41
C THR A 339 12.71 2.22 2.36
N ALA A 340 12.66 1.86 1.06
CA ALA A 340 13.27 2.64 0.00
C ALA A 340 12.65 4.03 -0.16
N ARG A 341 13.47 5.04 -0.35
CA ARG A 341 13.02 6.39 -0.67
C ARG A 341 12.44 6.47 -2.08
N ARG A 342 11.40 7.27 -2.25
CA ARG A 342 10.65 7.39 -3.53
C ARG A 342 10.90 8.72 -4.20
N PHE A 343 11.61 9.62 -3.55
CA PHE A 343 11.89 10.97 -3.97
C PHE A 343 13.29 11.38 -3.56
N ASN A 344 13.76 12.46 -4.17
CA ASN A 344 14.95 13.21 -3.80
C ASN A 344 14.70 14.69 -4.08
N PHE A 345 15.57 15.55 -3.60
CA PHE A 345 15.55 16.97 -3.91
C PHE A 345 16.69 17.35 -4.84
N PHE A 346 16.50 18.48 -5.54
CA PHE A 346 17.55 19.23 -6.20
C PHE A 346 17.64 20.62 -5.58
N ARG A 347 18.83 20.99 -5.10
CA ARG A 347 19.11 22.36 -4.71
C ARG A 347 19.40 23.19 -5.96
N GLU A 348 18.48 24.09 -6.30
CA GLU A 348 18.59 24.98 -7.43
C GLU A 348 19.34 26.24 -6.99
N THR A 349 20.49 26.54 -7.60
CA THR A 349 21.18 27.80 -7.39
C THR A 349 20.46 28.92 -8.13
N LEU A 350 20.03 29.95 -7.44
CA LEU A 350 19.23 31.04 -8.00
C LEU A 350 20.09 32.10 -8.68
N VAL A 351 19.48 32.83 -9.61
CA VAL A 351 20.10 33.99 -10.26
C VAL A 351 20.07 35.15 -9.26
N PRO A 352 21.23 35.79 -8.94
CA PRO A 352 21.26 36.94 -8.04
C PRO A 352 20.26 38.04 -8.41
N GLY A 353 19.38 38.39 -7.47
CA GLY A 353 18.32 39.39 -7.66
C GLY A 353 17.05 38.90 -8.34
N ASP A 354 16.97 37.64 -8.80
CA ASP A 354 15.75 37.05 -9.39
C ASP A 354 15.48 35.65 -8.82
N PRO A 355 14.74 35.52 -7.73
CA PRO A 355 14.49 34.23 -7.08
C PRO A 355 13.57 33.30 -7.89
N THR A 356 13.06 33.75 -9.04
CA THR A 356 12.24 32.92 -9.95
C THR A 356 13.03 32.34 -11.14
N LYS A 357 14.36 32.58 -11.16
CA LYS A 357 15.29 31.99 -12.14
C LYS A 357 16.40 31.21 -11.44
N TYR A 358 16.79 30.10 -12.04
CA TYR A 358 17.87 29.25 -11.55
C TYR A 358 18.95 29.03 -12.62
N LEU A 359 20.14 28.65 -12.16
CA LEU A 359 21.28 28.39 -13.04
C LEU A 359 21.34 26.90 -13.42
N VAL A 360 21.61 26.63 -14.70
CA VAL A 360 21.97 25.30 -15.22
C VAL A 360 23.26 25.46 -16.02
N ASP A 361 24.34 24.83 -15.58
CA ASP A 361 25.68 24.96 -16.19
C ASP A 361 26.06 26.44 -16.40
N GLY A 362 25.79 27.29 -15.40
CA GLY A 362 26.04 28.73 -15.42
C GLY A 362 25.05 29.56 -16.27
N LYS A 363 24.01 28.94 -16.86
CA LYS A 363 23.01 29.64 -17.71
C LYS A 363 21.71 29.87 -16.95
N PRO A 364 21.20 31.12 -16.91
CA PRO A 364 19.89 31.42 -16.35
C PRO A 364 18.75 30.67 -17.06
N THR A 365 17.86 30.09 -16.25
CA THR A 365 16.69 29.35 -16.71
C THR A 365 15.47 29.81 -15.90
N ASP A 366 14.36 30.14 -16.56
CA ASP A 366 13.13 30.54 -15.87
C ASP A 366 12.48 29.33 -15.19
N MET A 367 11.99 29.50 -13.96
CA MET A 367 11.09 28.55 -13.34
C MET A 367 9.74 28.58 -14.07
N LYS A 368 9.18 27.39 -14.27
CA LYS A 368 7.81 27.27 -14.81
C LYS A 368 6.83 27.74 -13.73
N GLN A 369 5.99 28.68 -14.09
CA GLN A 369 4.91 29.21 -13.24
C GLN A 369 3.58 28.54 -13.64
N THR A 370 2.83 28.06 -12.64
CA THR A 370 1.50 27.49 -12.82
C THR A 370 0.51 28.21 -11.92
N GLN A 371 -0.38 28.99 -12.50
CA GLN A 371 -1.45 29.61 -11.71
C GLN A 371 -2.52 28.59 -11.40
N VAL A 372 -2.90 28.52 -10.12
CA VAL A 372 -3.90 27.62 -9.59
C VAL A 372 -4.91 28.42 -8.79
N THR A 373 -6.20 28.25 -9.10
CA THR A 373 -7.31 28.90 -8.35
C THR A 373 -8.13 27.83 -7.63
N VAL A 374 -8.29 27.99 -6.34
CA VAL A 374 -9.13 27.16 -5.46
C VAL A 374 -10.42 27.92 -5.15
N ASP A 375 -11.56 27.23 -5.32
CA ASP A 375 -12.89 27.69 -4.90
C ASP A 375 -13.08 27.31 -3.42
N LYS A 376 -13.17 28.30 -2.55
CA LYS A 376 -13.36 28.12 -1.09
C LYS A 376 -14.86 28.06 -0.66
N GLY A 377 -15.75 28.12 -1.65
CA GLY A 377 -17.19 28.16 -1.41
C GLY A 377 -17.73 29.59 -1.31
N ASN A 378 -19.06 29.72 -1.39
CA ASN A 378 -19.78 31.01 -1.26
C ASN A 378 -19.29 32.13 -2.20
N GLY A 379 -18.65 31.78 -3.33
CA GLY A 379 -18.09 32.76 -4.27
C GLY A 379 -16.69 33.24 -3.90
N ASP A 380 -16.10 32.77 -2.81
CA ASP A 380 -14.73 33.09 -2.43
C ASP A 380 -13.74 32.18 -3.14
N THR A 381 -12.64 32.76 -3.65
CA THR A 381 -11.58 32.03 -4.37
C THR A 381 -10.21 32.53 -3.96
N GLU A 382 -9.24 31.60 -3.96
CA GLU A 382 -7.83 31.95 -3.75
C GLU A 382 -6.98 31.48 -4.92
N THR A 383 -6.10 32.35 -5.41
CA THR A 383 -5.20 32.04 -6.53
C THR A 383 -3.75 32.14 -6.06
N ARG A 384 -2.99 31.07 -6.31
CA ARG A 384 -1.53 31.04 -6.09
C ARG A 384 -0.79 30.73 -7.38
N THR A 385 0.40 31.29 -7.53
CA THR A 385 1.37 30.85 -8.53
C THR A 385 2.26 29.79 -7.90
N LEU A 386 2.24 28.58 -8.45
CA LEU A 386 3.11 27.48 -8.01
C LEU A 386 4.28 27.35 -8.99
N TYR A 387 5.48 27.15 -8.45
CA TYR A 387 6.72 27.15 -9.19
C TYR A 387 7.29 25.75 -9.35
N SER A 388 7.94 25.48 -10.47
CA SER A 388 8.67 24.24 -10.71
C SER A 388 9.89 24.49 -11.62
N THR A 389 10.94 23.69 -11.42
CA THR A 389 12.10 23.61 -12.31
C THR A 389 11.96 22.39 -13.25
N LYS A 390 13.00 22.08 -13.99
CA LYS A 390 13.08 20.82 -14.76
C LYS A 390 13.09 19.57 -13.86
N HIS A 391 13.44 19.74 -12.59
CA HIS A 391 13.54 18.64 -11.62
C HIS A 391 12.23 18.36 -10.88
N GLY A 392 11.31 19.30 -10.82
CA GLY A 392 10.01 19.12 -10.17
C GLY A 392 9.45 20.39 -9.55
N PRO A 393 8.36 20.29 -8.78
CA PRO A 393 7.82 21.43 -8.04
C PRO A 393 8.78 21.88 -6.94
N ILE A 394 8.83 23.20 -6.68
CA ILE A 394 9.50 23.73 -5.51
C ILE A 394 8.70 23.33 -4.26
N SER A 395 9.41 22.90 -3.22
CA SER A 395 8.85 22.56 -1.93
C SER A 395 9.72 23.12 -0.80
N ILE A 396 9.09 23.67 0.24
CA ILE A 396 9.77 24.24 1.41
C ILE A 396 9.69 23.33 2.64
N SER A 397 8.85 22.30 2.60
CA SER A 397 8.68 21.34 3.69
C SER A 397 8.40 19.95 3.14
N ILE A 398 8.56 18.95 3.99
CA ILE A 398 8.06 17.59 3.80
C ILE A 398 7.51 17.09 5.13
N GLN A 399 6.35 16.43 5.11
CA GLN A 399 5.66 15.97 6.32
C GLN A 399 5.42 17.10 7.35
N LYS A 400 5.15 18.30 6.87
CA LYS A 400 5.02 19.55 7.65
C LYS A 400 6.29 20.03 8.37
N THR A 401 7.41 19.33 8.21
CA THR A 401 8.70 19.80 8.72
C THR A 401 9.34 20.75 7.71
N PRO A 402 9.63 22.01 8.08
CA PRO A 402 10.22 23.01 7.18
C PRO A 402 11.73 22.77 7.06
N LEU A 403 12.13 21.90 6.15
CA LEU A 403 13.54 21.48 5.96
C LEU A 403 14.27 22.27 4.88
N PHE A 404 13.54 23.00 4.00
CA PHE A 404 14.10 23.57 2.78
C PHE A 404 13.68 25.02 2.61
N ALA A 405 14.60 25.98 2.85
CA ALA A 405 14.30 27.39 2.60
C ALA A 405 14.26 27.70 1.10
N TRP A 406 13.32 28.53 0.69
CA TRP A 406 13.44 29.30 -0.56
C TRP A 406 13.97 30.69 -0.18
N ASP A 407 15.27 30.88 -0.32
CA ASP A 407 15.99 32.10 0.05
C ASP A 407 16.46 32.91 -1.16
N ALA A 408 17.43 33.81 -1.00
CA ALA A 408 18.00 34.61 -2.09
C ALA A 408 18.97 33.82 -2.98
N SER A 409 19.49 32.69 -2.51
CA SER A 409 20.55 31.89 -3.13
C SER A 409 20.06 30.57 -3.67
N TYR A 410 19.09 29.95 -2.97
CA TYR A 410 18.65 28.57 -3.25
C TYR A 410 17.13 28.41 -3.18
N ALA A 411 16.65 27.45 -3.96
CA ALA A 411 15.32 26.85 -3.85
C ALA A 411 15.47 25.33 -4.00
N TYR A 412 14.48 24.56 -3.56
CA TYR A 412 14.56 23.09 -3.57
C TYR A 412 13.42 22.50 -4.38
N ALA A 413 13.78 21.78 -5.44
CA ALA A 413 12.83 21.09 -6.30
C ALA A 413 12.70 19.62 -5.91
N LEU A 414 11.47 19.16 -5.70
CA LEU A 414 11.16 17.76 -5.35
C LEU A 414 11.02 16.91 -6.61
N THR A 415 11.85 15.88 -6.75
CA THR A 415 11.73 14.85 -7.77
C THR A 415 11.07 13.60 -7.19
N ASP A 416 9.87 13.25 -7.67
CA ASP A 416 9.15 12.03 -7.30
C ASP A 416 9.26 10.99 -8.43
N ALA A 417 9.81 9.83 -8.13
CA ALA A 417 10.05 8.76 -9.10
C ALA A 417 8.75 8.18 -9.72
N ASN A 418 7.60 8.40 -9.06
CA ASN A 418 6.27 7.98 -9.53
C ASN A 418 5.52 9.06 -10.35
N ALA A 419 5.95 10.33 -10.31
CA ALA A 419 5.15 11.48 -10.76
C ALA A 419 4.79 11.48 -12.25
N ASN A 420 5.55 10.84 -13.11
CA ASN A 420 5.40 10.93 -14.57
C ASN A 420 4.97 9.61 -15.23
N SER A 421 4.28 8.74 -14.50
CA SER A 421 3.83 7.47 -15.05
C SER A 421 2.53 6.97 -14.42
N LEU A 422 1.85 6.06 -15.12
CA LEU A 422 0.76 5.23 -14.60
C LEU A 422 1.15 3.74 -14.66
N ARG A 423 2.43 3.43 -14.45
CA ARG A 423 2.93 2.04 -14.46
C ARG A 423 2.25 1.18 -13.40
N VAL A 424 1.83 1.78 -12.30
CA VAL A 424 1.10 1.13 -11.19
C VAL A 424 -0.11 0.33 -11.68
N VAL A 425 -0.89 0.88 -12.61
CA VAL A 425 -2.10 0.19 -13.12
C VAL A 425 -1.75 -1.01 -14.00
N ASN A 426 -0.68 -0.90 -14.80
CA ASN A 426 -0.18 -2.00 -15.62
C ASN A 426 0.43 -3.12 -14.76
N GLN A 427 1.09 -2.74 -13.68
CA GLN A 427 1.71 -3.65 -12.72
C GLN A 427 0.67 -4.57 -12.09
N PHE A 428 -0.33 -3.98 -11.43
CA PHE A 428 -1.37 -4.77 -10.78
C PHE A 428 -2.25 -5.53 -11.79
N PHE A 429 -2.50 -4.95 -12.96
CA PHE A 429 -3.18 -5.67 -14.04
C PHE A 429 -2.39 -6.90 -14.54
N ALA A 430 -1.05 -6.82 -14.55
CA ALA A 430 -0.21 -7.98 -14.88
C ALA A 430 -0.26 -9.03 -13.76
N PHE A 431 -0.18 -8.65 -12.49
CA PHE A 431 -0.35 -9.55 -11.35
C PHE A 431 -1.68 -10.28 -11.38
N ASN A 432 -2.77 -9.59 -11.70
CA ASN A 432 -4.11 -10.17 -11.80
C ASN A 432 -4.24 -11.28 -12.86
N ARG A 433 -3.25 -11.44 -13.71
CA ARG A 433 -3.19 -12.46 -14.77
C ARG A 433 -2.05 -13.47 -14.58
N SER A 434 -1.23 -13.29 -13.56
CA SER A 434 -0.10 -14.17 -13.25
C SER A 434 -0.60 -15.54 -12.76
N GLN A 435 0.17 -16.59 -13.05
CA GLN A 435 -0.10 -17.96 -12.65
C GLN A 435 1.08 -18.62 -11.93
N SER A 436 2.17 -17.87 -11.71
CA SER A 436 3.38 -18.37 -11.05
C SER A 436 4.17 -17.19 -10.46
N VAL A 437 5.07 -17.50 -9.52
CA VAL A 437 6.09 -16.56 -9.02
C VAL A 437 6.94 -16.01 -10.17
N ALA A 438 7.26 -16.83 -11.17
CA ALA A 438 8.00 -16.37 -12.36
C ALA A 438 7.22 -15.30 -13.17
N ASP A 439 5.89 -15.42 -13.27
CA ASP A 439 5.07 -14.39 -13.92
C ASP A 439 5.05 -13.10 -13.11
N ILE A 440 5.00 -13.18 -11.77
CA ILE A 440 5.07 -12.01 -10.86
C ILE A 440 6.42 -11.31 -11.05
N LYS A 441 7.55 -12.06 -11.00
CA LYS A 441 8.89 -11.52 -11.25
C LYS A 441 8.97 -10.81 -12.61
N LYS A 442 8.51 -11.47 -13.68
CA LYS A 442 8.49 -10.88 -15.03
C LYS A 442 7.63 -9.62 -15.09
N ALA A 443 6.51 -9.57 -14.38
CA ALA A 443 5.66 -8.38 -14.31
C ALA A 443 6.37 -7.22 -13.58
N LEU A 444 7.10 -7.51 -12.49
CA LEU A 444 7.94 -6.54 -11.77
C LEU A 444 9.00 -5.95 -12.69
N GLU A 445 9.76 -6.79 -13.39
CA GLU A 445 10.84 -6.38 -14.29
C GLU A 445 10.34 -5.61 -15.51
N THR A 446 9.16 -5.97 -16.04
CA THR A 446 8.63 -5.36 -17.27
C THR A 446 7.94 -4.02 -17.03
N ASN A 447 7.20 -3.89 -15.93
CA ASN A 447 6.43 -2.69 -15.64
C ASN A 447 7.15 -1.79 -14.62
N GLN A 448 7.82 -2.36 -13.63
CA GLN A 448 8.42 -1.64 -12.49
C GLN A 448 7.47 -0.54 -11.99
N GLY A 449 6.25 -0.96 -11.68
CA GLY A 449 5.15 -0.06 -11.35
C GLY A 449 4.61 -0.23 -9.93
N VAL A 450 5.23 -1.07 -9.10
CA VAL A 450 4.94 -1.12 -7.65
C VAL A 450 5.46 0.17 -7.03
N PRO A 451 4.61 1.03 -6.46
CA PRO A 451 5.03 2.41 -6.19
C PRO A 451 5.93 2.55 -4.97
N TRP A 452 5.60 1.90 -3.85
CA TRP A 452 6.27 2.11 -2.56
C TRP A 452 6.21 0.90 -1.62
N VAL A 453 6.01 -0.31 -2.15
CA VAL A 453 5.93 -1.54 -1.35
C VAL A 453 6.82 -2.64 -1.88
N ASN A 454 7.22 -3.55 -1.00
CA ASN A 454 7.77 -4.86 -1.33
C ASN A 454 6.69 -5.76 -1.95
N THR A 455 7.09 -6.80 -2.64
CA THR A 455 6.21 -7.85 -3.15
C THR A 455 6.62 -9.21 -2.59
N ILE A 456 5.71 -9.86 -1.89
CA ILE A 456 5.89 -11.21 -1.34
C ILE A 456 4.89 -12.13 -2.03
N ALA A 457 5.34 -13.28 -2.56
CA ALA A 457 4.49 -14.17 -3.34
C ALA A 457 4.85 -15.64 -3.15
N ALA A 458 3.84 -16.51 -3.27
CA ALA A 458 4.02 -17.96 -3.31
C ALA A 458 3.19 -18.57 -4.44
N ASP A 459 3.63 -19.73 -4.99
CA ASP A 459 2.89 -20.41 -6.05
C ASP A 459 2.68 -21.91 -5.81
N SER A 460 1.76 -22.49 -6.59
CA SER A 460 1.44 -23.92 -6.51
C SER A 460 2.59 -24.87 -6.90
N LYS A 461 3.73 -24.34 -7.36
CA LYS A 461 4.96 -25.10 -7.62
C LYS A 461 5.90 -25.12 -6.43
N GLY A 462 5.49 -24.52 -5.29
CA GLY A 462 6.26 -24.46 -4.06
C GLY A 462 7.42 -23.47 -4.15
N ASN A 463 7.29 -22.39 -4.91
CA ASN A 463 8.21 -21.26 -4.87
C ASN A 463 7.70 -20.21 -3.89
N ALA A 464 8.60 -19.67 -3.07
CA ALA A 464 8.43 -18.51 -2.22
C ALA A 464 9.31 -17.38 -2.74
N MET A 465 8.80 -16.15 -2.79
CA MET A 465 9.51 -14.98 -3.29
C MET A 465 9.38 -13.81 -2.32
N TYR A 466 10.49 -13.14 -2.08
CA TYR A 466 10.58 -11.76 -1.63
C TYR A 466 11.18 -10.91 -2.75
N ALA A 467 10.66 -9.70 -2.98
CA ALA A 467 11.25 -8.74 -3.91
C ALA A 467 10.92 -7.29 -3.51
N ASP A 468 11.91 -6.40 -3.60
CA ASP A 468 11.70 -4.95 -3.62
C ASP A 468 12.06 -4.37 -4.99
N ILE A 469 11.48 -4.93 -6.06
CA ILE A 469 11.53 -4.36 -7.41
C ILE A 469 10.36 -3.37 -7.55
N SER A 470 10.53 -2.22 -6.93
CA SER A 470 9.56 -1.12 -6.85
C SER A 470 10.07 0.12 -7.61
N VAL A 471 9.39 1.26 -7.47
CA VAL A 471 9.83 2.51 -8.09
C VAL A 471 10.75 3.24 -7.13
N VAL A 472 12.04 3.24 -7.38
CA VAL A 472 13.10 3.88 -6.58
C VAL A 472 13.93 4.81 -7.48
N PRO A 473 14.26 6.03 -7.04
CA PRO A 473 15.15 6.93 -7.80
C PRO A 473 16.48 6.26 -8.17
N ASN A 474 17.01 6.56 -9.35
CA ASN A 474 18.31 6.05 -9.81
C ASN A 474 19.48 6.75 -9.09
N LEU A 475 19.60 6.48 -7.79
CA LEU A 475 20.61 7.05 -6.90
C LEU A 475 21.40 5.91 -6.26
N THR A 476 22.51 5.52 -6.91
CA THR A 476 23.52 4.67 -6.30
C THR A 476 24.37 5.50 -5.34
N ASP A 477 25.03 4.84 -4.37
CA ASP A 477 25.89 5.54 -3.41
C ASP A 477 27.00 6.33 -4.11
N ALA A 478 27.56 5.81 -5.20
CA ALA A 478 28.52 6.54 -6.05
C ALA A 478 27.92 7.82 -6.67
N ARG A 479 26.66 7.73 -7.11
CA ARG A 479 25.96 8.89 -7.70
C ARG A 479 25.66 9.97 -6.64
N VAL A 480 25.31 9.55 -5.44
CA VAL A 480 25.09 10.47 -4.32
C VAL A 480 26.42 11.12 -3.93
N ALA A 481 27.50 10.34 -3.80
CA ALA A 481 28.84 10.89 -3.50
C ALA A 481 29.31 11.95 -4.53
N GLU A 482 28.95 11.79 -5.83
CA GLU A 482 29.29 12.74 -6.90
C GLU A 482 28.44 14.02 -6.85
N CYS A 483 27.15 13.90 -6.55
CA CYS A 483 26.16 14.95 -6.85
C CYS A 483 25.43 15.52 -5.63
N ASN A 484 25.54 14.90 -4.44
CA ASN A 484 24.89 15.42 -3.24
C ASN A 484 25.51 16.76 -2.82
N THR A 485 24.70 17.65 -2.32
CA THR A 485 25.18 18.96 -1.89
C THR A 485 25.78 18.88 -0.48
N PRO A 486 26.88 19.56 -0.20
CA PRO A 486 27.46 19.60 1.15
C PRO A 486 26.52 20.28 2.16
N GLY A 487 26.74 19.97 3.44
CA GLY A 487 25.94 20.50 4.54
C GLY A 487 24.56 19.84 4.63
N LEU A 488 23.49 20.56 4.30
CA LEU A 488 22.11 20.07 4.37
C LEU A 488 21.90 18.75 3.59
N GLY A 489 22.52 18.61 2.43
CA GLY A 489 22.42 17.37 1.64
C GLY A 489 23.09 16.19 2.32
N ASP A 490 24.26 16.40 2.92
CA ASP A 490 24.96 15.34 3.67
C ASP A 490 24.17 14.95 4.92
N LEU A 491 23.62 15.93 5.63
CA LEU A 491 22.77 15.71 6.80
C LEU A 491 21.54 14.87 6.42
N ALA A 492 20.80 15.28 5.39
CA ALA A 492 19.62 14.59 4.92
C ALA A 492 19.92 13.15 4.46
N TRP A 493 21.02 12.95 3.73
CA TRP A 493 21.44 11.62 3.29
C TRP A 493 21.84 10.70 4.44
N ASN A 494 22.65 11.21 5.36
CA ASN A 494 23.13 10.41 6.48
C ASN A 494 22.00 10.02 7.43
N SER A 495 21.10 10.95 7.73
CA SER A 495 20.00 10.74 8.69
C SER A 495 18.81 9.98 8.10
N SER A 496 18.46 10.22 6.83
CA SER A 496 17.21 9.69 6.25
C SER A 496 17.32 9.06 4.87
N LYS A 497 18.50 9.05 4.26
CA LYS A 497 18.70 8.61 2.86
C LYS A 497 17.91 9.44 1.84
N VAL A 498 17.59 10.68 2.17
CA VAL A 498 17.06 11.68 1.23
C VAL A 498 18.24 12.42 0.60
N ALA A 499 18.46 12.23 -0.70
CA ALA A 499 19.51 12.97 -1.41
C ALA A 499 19.04 14.38 -1.77
N VAL A 500 19.95 15.36 -1.67
CA VAL A 500 19.76 16.74 -2.14
C VAL A 500 20.84 17.03 -3.17
N LEU A 501 20.54 16.79 -4.44
CA LEU A 501 21.48 16.88 -5.54
C LEU A 501 21.73 18.32 -6.00
N ASP A 502 22.88 18.58 -6.60
CA ASP A 502 23.24 19.87 -7.17
C ASP A 502 22.48 20.13 -8.50
N GLY A 503 21.39 20.91 -8.44
CA GLY A 503 20.53 21.25 -9.59
C GLY A 503 21.18 22.20 -10.58
N SER A 504 22.27 22.87 -10.20
CA SER A 504 23.01 23.76 -11.10
C SER A 504 23.87 23.03 -12.13
N LYS A 505 24.10 21.71 -11.95
CA LYS A 505 24.90 20.89 -12.85
C LYS A 505 24.02 19.90 -13.64
N SER A 506 23.98 20.02 -14.97
CA SER A 506 23.24 19.06 -15.81
C SER A 506 23.81 17.63 -15.75
N SER A 507 25.09 17.46 -15.38
CA SER A 507 25.71 16.16 -15.10
C SER A 507 25.06 15.44 -13.93
N CYS A 508 24.41 16.16 -13.01
CA CYS A 508 23.69 15.60 -11.84
C CYS A 508 22.19 15.31 -12.11
N ASP A 509 21.65 15.64 -13.29
CA ASP A 509 20.29 15.31 -13.68
C ASP A 509 20.03 13.79 -13.56
N MET A 510 18.77 13.42 -13.28
CA MET A 510 18.36 12.02 -13.22
C MET A 510 18.54 11.32 -14.57
N GLN A 511 19.42 10.34 -14.63
CA GLN A 511 19.79 9.63 -15.86
C GLN A 511 19.00 8.32 -16.01
N LYS A 512 18.96 7.80 -17.23
CA LYS A 512 18.44 6.46 -17.52
C LYS A 512 19.56 5.43 -17.38
N ALA A 513 19.50 4.61 -16.34
CA ALA A 513 20.42 3.49 -16.18
C ALA A 513 20.18 2.40 -17.24
N PRO A 514 21.22 1.64 -17.65
CA PRO A 514 21.06 0.46 -18.50
C PRO A 514 20.07 -0.54 -17.86
N GLY A 515 19.11 -1.02 -18.64
CA GLY A 515 18.07 -1.94 -18.17
C GLY A 515 16.92 -1.31 -17.39
N ALA A 516 16.98 -0.01 -17.06
CA ALA A 516 15.88 0.68 -16.41
C ALA A 516 14.66 0.82 -17.32
N VAL A 517 13.46 0.66 -16.77
CA VAL A 517 12.20 0.76 -17.51
C VAL A 517 11.96 2.18 -18.00
N THR A 518 12.36 3.18 -17.22
CA THR A 518 12.26 4.61 -17.57
C THR A 518 13.45 5.39 -17.02
N THR A 519 13.62 6.63 -17.46
CA THR A 519 14.60 7.58 -16.92
C THR A 519 14.30 7.84 -15.44
N GLY A 520 15.35 7.98 -14.62
CA GLY A 520 15.27 8.40 -13.23
C GLY A 520 14.95 7.29 -12.21
N VAL A 521 14.87 6.03 -12.63
CA VAL A 521 14.64 4.91 -11.71
C VAL A 521 15.78 3.89 -11.79
N LEU A 522 16.08 3.22 -10.65
CA LEU A 522 17.01 2.10 -10.60
C LEU A 522 16.51 0.96 -11.51
N PRO A 523 17.43 0.25 -12.22
CA PRO A 523 17.03 -0.90 -13.00
C PRO A 523 16.66 -2.08 -12.09
N PRO A 524 15.72 -2.95 -12.50
CA PRO A 524 15.31 -4.13 -11.73
C PRO A 524 16.47 -5.05 -11.32
N SER A 525 17.56 -5.09 -12.10
CA SER A 525 18.74 -5.90 -11.82
C SER A 525 19.59 -5.41 -10.64
N GLN A 526 19.37 -4.18 -10.17
CA GLN A 526 20.03 -3.59 -9.01
C GLN A 526 19.11 -3.55 -7.78
N MET A 527 18.00 -4.27 -7.80
CA MET A 527 17.01 -4.25 -6.73
C MET A 527 16.89 -5.63 -6.07
N PRO A 528 16.62 -5.66 -4.74
CA PRO A 528 16.61 -6.91 -3.99
C PRO A 528 15.52 -7.88 -4.47
N ILE A 529 15.90 -9.13 -4.68
CA ILE A 529 14.96 -10.22 -4.96
C ILE A 529 15.60 -11.57 -4.58
N GLN A 530 14.78 -12.43 -3.97
CA GLN A 530 15.12 -13.85 -3.83
C GLN A 530 13.89 -14.74 -4.08
N ILE A 531 14.12 -15.91 -4.67
CA ILE A 531 13.13 -16.97 -4.88
C ILE A 531 13.69 -18.25 -4.29
N ARG A 532 12.97 -18.83 -3.33
CA ARG A 532 13.43 -19.93 -2.49
C ARG A 532 12.42 -21.06 -2.44
N LYS A 533 12.82 -22.18 -1.81
CA LYS A 533 11.96 -23.34 -1.52
C LYS A 533 11.56 -23.42 -0.05
N ASP A 534 12.32 -22.75 0.83
CA ASP A 534 11.97 -22.57 2.23
C ASP A 534 10.97 -21.42 2.41
N TYR A 535 11.42 -20.19 2.61
CA TYR A 535 10.52 -19.05 2.79
C TYR A 535 11.12 -17.71 2.35
N GLY A 536 10.26 -16.68 2.25
CA GLY A 536 10.61 -15.27 2.20
C GLY A 536 9.63 -14.47 3.03
N SER A 537 10.11 -13.46 3.75
CA SER A 537 9.28 -12.67 4.66
C SER A 537 9.64 -11.20 4.63
N ASN A 538 8.72 -10.35 5.11
CA ASN A 538 9.01 -8.95 5.42
C ASN A 538 7.96 -8.38 6.38
N MET A 539 8.42 -7.59 7.36
CA MET A 539 7.61 -6.90 8.37
C MET A 539 7.99 -5.41 8.45
N ASN A 540 8.29 -4.80 7.30
CA ASN A 540 8.66 -3.41 7.04
C ASN A 540 10.10 -3.00 7.34
N ASP A 541 10.91 -3.80 8.02
CA ASP A 541 12.36 -3.58 8.00
C ASP A 541 12.92 -3.82 6.59
N SER A 542 14.16 -3.39 6.32
CA SER A 542 14.78 -3.53 5.00
C SER A 542 14.85 -4.98 4.52
N TYR A 543 15.14 -5.15 3.26
CA TYR A 543 15.30 -6.43 2.57
C TYR A 543 16.32 -7.39 3.20
N TRP A 544 17.26 -6.90 4.00
CA TRP A 544 18.44 -7.62 4.47
C TRP A 544 18.11 -8.99 5.08
N LEU A 545 17.22 -9.08 6.06
CA LEU A 545 16.79 -10.32 6.70
C LEU A 545 15.41 -10.81 6.24
N SER A 546 15.10 -10.67 4.95
CA SER A 546 13.89 -11.29 4.39
C SER A 546 13.92 -12.83 4.49
N ASN A 547 15.10 -13.41 4.66
CA ASN A 547 15.37 -14.76 5.15
C ASN A 547 16.75 -14.76 5.82
N PRO A 548 16.86 -14.95 7.14
CA PRO A 548 18.14 -14.97 7.86
C PRO A 548 19.12 -16.02 7.37
N ASN A 549 18.65 -17.15 6.82
CA ASN A 549 19.51 -18.18 6.25
C ASN A 549 20.14 -17.78 4.90
N ALA A 550 19.69 -16.67 4.30
CA ALA A 550 20.19 -16.14 3.03
C ALA A 550 20.02 -14.61 3.01
N PRO A 551 20.78 -13.87 3.82
CA PRO A 551 20.69 -12.41 3.85
C PRO A 551 20.97 -11.80 2.48
N LEU A 552 20.20 -10.77 2.13
CA LEU A 552 20.41 -9.99 0.90
C LEU A 552 21.31 -8.80 1.21
N THR A 553 22.42 -8.65 0.47
CA THR A 553 23.41 -7.58 0.70
C THR A 553 23.93 -6.98 -0.60
N GLY A 554 24.55 -5.80 -0.52
CA GLY A 554 25.24 -5.12 -1.63
C GLY A 554 24.31 -4.31 -2.55
N TYR A 555 23.17 -3.85 -2.04
CA TYR A 555 22.26 -2.99 -2.78
C TYR A 555 22.45 -1.50 -2.42
N PRO A 556 22.04 -0.56 -3.29
CA PRO A 556 22.17 0.88 -2.99
C PRO A 556 21.46 1.26 -1.67
N SER A 557 22.13 2.08 -0.86
CA SER A 557 21.66 2.50 0.48
C SER A 557 20.29 3.18 0.47
N ILE A 558 19.87 3.77 -0.65
CA ILE A 558 18.53 4.37 -0.82
C ILE A 558 17.39 3.34 -0.67
N ILE A 559 17.67 2.04 -0.83
CA ILE A 559 16.66 0.97 -0.73
C ILE A 559 16.41 0.61 0.74
N GLY A 560 17.43 0.66 1.58
CA GLY A 560 17.32 0.36 3.01
C GLY A 560 18.65 -0.07 3.64
N ASN A 561 18.67 -0.09 4.97
CA ASN A 561 19.86 -0.40 5.74
C ASN A 561 20.09 -1.92 5.81
N GLU A 562 21.33 -2.31 5.62
CA GLU A 562 21.86 -3.64 5.94
C GLU A 562 22.48 -3.62 7.36
N GLU A 563 22.76 -4.80 7.94
CA GLU A 563 23.55 -4.96 9.16
C GLU A 563 23.09 -4.08 10.36
N SER A 564 21.79 -3.89 10.51
CA SER A 564 21.20 -3.05 11.54
C SER A 564 20.14 -3.81 12.35
N ALA A 565 19.91 -3.38 13.60
CA ALA A 565 18.92 -4.00 14.47
C ALA A 565 17.53 -4.04 13.80
N ARG A 566 16.86 -5.20 13.93
CA ARG A 566 15.49 -5.38 13.46
C ARG A 566 14.49 -4.99 14.53
N SER A 567 13.35 -4.49 14.10
CA SER A 567 12.22 -4.20 15.00
C SER A 567 11.76 -5.46 15.75
N LEU A 568 11.21 -5.30 16.96
CA LEU A 568 10.66 -6.43 17.73
C LEU A 568 9.61 -7.21 16.92
N ARG A 569 8.84 -6.56 16.05
CA ARG A 569 7.84 -7.21 15.22
C ARG A 569 8.47 -8.06 14.10
N THR A 570 9.53 -7.59 13.47
CA THR A 570 10.27 -8.42 12.50
C THR A 570 10.90 -9.62 13.18
N ARG A 571 11.51 -9.43 14.33
CA ARG A 571 12.10 -10.53 15.14
C ARG A 571 11.03 -11.53 15.57
N ASN A 572 9.86 -11.09 16.05
CA ASN A 572 8.74 -11.98 16.35
C ASN A 572 8.34 -12.83 15.13
N GLY A 573 8.18 -12.21 13.95
CA GLY A 573 7.80 -12.96 12.74
C GLY A 573 8.84 -13.98 12.32
N LEU A 574 10.13 -13.65 12.41
CA LEU A 574 11.24 -14.57 12.10
C LEU A 574 11.29 -15.72 13.11
N ASN A 575 11.16 -15.43 14.41
CA ASN A 575 11.12 -16.45 15.46
C ASN A 575 9.94 -17.42 15.28
N GLN A 576 8.74 -16.94 14.98
CA GLN A 576 7.59 -17.81 14.72
C GLN A 576 7.84 -18.77 13.53
N ILE A 577 8.56 -18.31 12.50
CA ILE A 577 8.93 -19.14 11.36
C ILE A 577 9.96 -20.19 11.79
N GLU A 578 11.02 -19.77 12.47
CA GLU A 578 12.12 -20.65 12.90
C GLU A 578 11.65 -21.70 13.90
N GLU A 579 10.87 -21.29 14.90
CA GLU A 579 10.24 -22.18 15.89
C GLU A 579 9.37 -23.26 15.22
N ARG A 580 8.58 -22.87 14.22
CA ARG A 580 7.72 -23.81 13.47
C ARG A 580 8.53 -24.78 12.61
N LEU A 581 9.63 -24.35 12.02
CA LEU A 581 10.46 -25.17 11.14
C LEU A 581 11.50 -25.99 11.90
N ALA A 582 11.74 -25.70 13.17
CA ALA A 582 12.66 -26.46 14.02
C ALA A 582 12.31 -27.95 14.04
N GLY A 583 13.33 -28.80 14.07
CA GLY A 583 13.14 -30.24 14.09
C GLY A 583 12.43 -30.84 12.87
N GLY A 584 12.35 -30.11 11.74
CA GLY A 584 11.67 -30.56 10.51
C GLY A 584 10.16 -30.28 10.50
N GLY A 585 9.66 -29.43 11.40
CA GLY A 585 8.27 -28.96 11.42
C GLY A 585 7.84 -28.31 10.11
N LYS A 586 6.53 -28.26 9.84
CA LYS A 586 5.94 -27.73 8.61
C LYS A 586 4.72 -26.86 8.90
N PHE A 587 4.51 -25.87 8.07
CA PHE A 587 3.25 -25.13 8.07
C PHE A 587 2.14 -25.93 7.38
N THR A 588 0.95 -25.87 7.96
CA THR A 588 -0.30 -26.37 7.40
C THR A 588 -1.23 -25.17 7.11
N PRO A 589 -2.32 -25.35 6.33
CA PRO A 589 -3.32 -24.27 6.20
C PRO A 589 -3.88 -23.80 7.54
N ASP A 590 -3.98 -24.67 8.54
CA ASP A 590 -4.47 -24.31 9.87
C ASP A 590 -3.42 -23.58 10.69
N THR A 591 -2.16 -24.04 10.71
CA THR A 591 -1.09 -23.35 11.46
C THR A 591 -0.65 -22.03 10.86
N LEU A 592 -1.02 -21.75 9.59
CA LEU A 592 -0.78 -20.45 8.99
C LEU A 592 -1.53 -19.31 9.71
N ARG A 593 -2.64 -19.62 10.39
CA ARG A 593 -3.41 -18.66 11.19
C ARG A 593 -2.74 -18.26 12.50
N GLU A 594 -1.85 -19.10 13.01
CA GLU A 594 -1.18 -18.86 14.29
C GLU A 594 -0.34 -17.57 14.29
N PHE A 595 0.14 -17.12 13.12
CA PHE A 595 0.79 -15.81 12.99
C PHE A 595 -0.05 -14.67 13.57
N ILE A 596 -1.38 -14.76 13.51
CA ILE A 596 -2.27 -13.72 13.97
C ILE A 596 -3.12 -14.15 15.18
N ASP A 597 -3.64 -15.39 15.19
CA ASP A 597 -4.56 -15.84 16.23
C ASP A 597 -3.87 -16.02 17.60
N ASN A 598 -2.54 -16.12 17.65
CA ASN A 598 -1.77 -16.22 18.90
C ASN A 598 -1.68 -14.87 19.64
N ASP A 599 -1.84 -13.74 18.98
CA ASP A 599 -1.69 -12.39 19.55
C ASP A 599 -0.43 -12.23 20.43
N ARG A 600 0.67 -12.91 20.06
CA ARG A 600 1.93 -13.00 20.79
C ARG A 600 2.54 -11.62 20.99
N HIS A 601 2.90 -11.28 22.22
CA HIS A 601 3.53 -10.02 22.60
C HIS A 601 5.03 -10.20 22.83
N TYR A 602 5.83 -10.14 21.74
CA TYR A 602 7.25 -10.51 21.79
C TYR A 602 8.10 -9.62 22.72
N GLY A 603 7.80 -8.32 22.82
CA GLY A 603 8.45 -7.44 23.79
C GLY A 603 8.20 -7.86 25.24
N ALA A 604 7.01 -8.39 25.56
CA ALA A 604 6.72 -8.93 26.86
C ALA A 604 7.51 -10.21 27.14
N GLU A 605 7.64 -11.11 26.16
CA GLU A 605 8.43 -12.34 26.32
C GLU A 605 9.89 -12.06 26.67
N LEU A 606 10.45 -10.97 26.16
CA LEU A 606 11.84 -10.58 26.43
C LEU A 606 12.00 -9.84 27.77
N LEU A 607 11.02 -9.03 28.18
CA LEU A 607 11.18 -8.05 29.24
C LEU A 607 10.45 -8.42 30.55
N ILE A 608 9.31 -9.11 30.48
CA ILE A 608 8.49 -9.38 31.66
C ILE A 608 9.09 -10.46 32.59
N PRO A 609 9.60 -11.61 32.11
CA PRO A 609 10.15 -12.61 33.03
C PRO A 609 11.31 -12.10 33.91
N PRO A 610 12.33 -11.36 33.36
CA PRO A 610 13.36 -10.76 34.19
C PRO A 610 12.83 -9.64 35.09
N LEU A 611 11.84 -8.87 34.67
CA LEU A 611 11.20 -7.85 35.51
C LEU A 611 10.47 -8.46 36.68
N VAL A 612 9.76 -9.59 36.51
CA VAL A 612 9.11 -10.34 37.61
C VAL A 612 10.13 -10.81 38.61
N THR A 613 11.29 -11.33 38.20
CA THR A 613 12.39 -11.67 39.05
C THR A 613 12.88 -10.47 39.88
N TYR A 614 13.06 -9.34 39.24
CA TYR A 614 13.50 -8.10 39.87
C TYR A 614 12.50 -7.56 40.88
N CYS A 615 11.23 -7.45 40.53
CA CYS A 615 10.23 -6.88 41.44
C CYS A 615 9.88 -7.81 42.62
N LYS A 616 9.99 -9.15 42.50
CA LYS A 616 9.89 -10.06 43.62
C LYS A 616 11.02 -9.88 44.65
N ALA A 617 12.21 -9.56 44.16
CA ALA A 617 13.34 -9.21 45.03
C ALA A 617 13.23 -7.82 45.66
N ASN A 618 12.43 -6.93 45.03
CA ASN A 618 12.23 -5.55 45.44
C ASN A 618 10.73 -5.22 45.54
N PRO A 619 10.01 -5.69 46.55
CA PRO A 619 8.56 -5.55 46.67
C PRO A 619 8.09 -4.09 46.84
N THR A 620 9.00 -3.17 47.15
CA THR A 620 8.75 -1.71 47.20
C THR A 620 9.76 -1.01 46.31
N ILE A 621 9.28 -0.27 45.35
CA ILE A 621 10.08 0.55 44.40
C ILE A 621 9.53 1.98 44.44
N ASP A 622 10.39 2.99 44.58
CA ASP A 622 10.01 4.41 44.64
C ASP A 622 8.85 4.65 45.67
N SER A 623 8.91 3.99 46.81
CA SER A 623 7.88 4.02 47.87
C SER A 623 6.50 3.43 47.47
N VAL A 624 6.41 2.70 46.37
CA VAL A 624 5.19 2.02 45.88
C VAL A 624 5.33 0.50 46.13
N ASP A 625 4.32 -0.13 46.73
CA ASP A 625 4.22 -1.61 46.78
C ASP A 625 3.88 -2.14 45.38
N VAL A 626 4.78 -2.94 44.82
CA VAL A 626 4.65 -3.52 43.48
C VAL A 626 4.26 -5.00 43.48
N SER A 627 4.00 -5.60 44.67
CA SER A 627 3.82 -7.04 44.85
C SER A 627 2.64 -7.61 44.09
N GLU A 628 1.50 -6.88 44.08
CA GLU A 628 0.31 -7.26 43.30
C GLU A 628 0.58 -7.23 41.80
N ALA A 629 1.19 -6.15 41.31
CA ALA A 629 1.54 -6.00 39.89
C ALA A 629 2.52 -7.11 39.43
N CYS A 630 3.52 -7.46 40.27
CA CYS A 630 4.43 -8.56 39.98
C CYS A 630 3.69 -9.89 39.85
N THR A 631 2.73 -10.15 40.72
CA THR A 631 1.90 -11.38 40.69
C THR A 631 1.04 -11.42 39.43
N VAL A 632 0.46 -10.29 39.01
CA VAL A 632 -0.32 -10.18 37.78
C VAL A 632 0.57 -10.44 36.56
N LEU A 633 1.75 -9.81 36.46
CA LEU A 633 2.69 -10.01 35.36
C LEU A 633 3.25 -11.42 35.29
N GLU A 634 3.49 -12.08 36.43
CA GLU A 634 3.92 -13.48 36.50
C GLU A 634 2.88 -14.44 35.90
N ASN A 635 1.59 -14.16 36.15
CA ASN A 635 0.47 -14.99 35.70
C ASN A 635 -0.04 -14.61 34.30
N TRP A 636 0.49 -13.54 33.69
CA TRP A 636 0.11 -13.12 32.35
C TRP A 636 0.66 -14.08 31.29
N ASP A 637 -0.17 -14.48 30.32
CA ASP A 637 0.18 -15.40 29.23
C ASP A 637 1.03 -14.76 28.13
N LEU A 638 1.49 -13.51 28.31
CA LEU A 638 2.31 -12.70 27.39
C LEU A 638 1.67 -12.52 26.01
N THR A 639 0.34 -12.46 25.99
CA THR A 639 -0.43 -12.23 24.74
C THR A 639 -1.38 -11.04 24.88
N ASP A 640 -1.74 -10.44 23.73
CA ASP A 640 -2.79 -9.42 23.62
C ASP A 640 -4.14 -10.03 23.20
N LYS A 641 -4.42 -11.26 23.64
CA LYS A 641 -5.74 -11.89 23.45
C LYS A 641 -6.80 -11.18 24.28
N LEU A 642 -8.03 -11.20 23.81
CA LEU A 642 -9.14 -10.49 24.45
C LEU A 642 -9.37 -10.90 25.92
N ASP A 643 -9.16 -12.16 26.25
CA ASP A 643 -9.41 -12.69 27.60
C ASP A 643 -8.15 -12.80 28.46
N SER A 644 -7.00 -12.28 27.99
CA SER A 644 -5.72 -12.31 28.71
C SER A 644 -5.75 -11.36 29.89
N PRO A 645 -5.69 -11.87 31.16
CA PRO A 645 -5.62 -11.03 32.35
C PRO A 645 -4.23 -10.40 32.45
N GLY A 646 -4.16 -9.12 32.84
CA GLY A 646 -2.89 -8.40 32.96
C GLY A 646 -2.29 -7.86 31.66
N ALA A 647 -2.92 -8.13 30.50
CA ALA A 647 -2.44 -7.62 29.21
C ALA A 647 -2.39 -6.08 29.18
N TYR A 648 -3.34 -5.41 29.84
CA TYR A 648 -3.31 -3.94 29.95
C TYR A 648 -2.08 -3.46 30.72
N LEU A 649 -1.80 -4.01 31.90
CA LEU A 649 -0.61 -3.70 32.72
C LEU A 649 0.67 -3.98 31.92
N GLY A 650 0.79 -5.18 31.35
CA GLY A 650 1.95 -5.59 30.57
C GLY A 650 2.28 -4.66 29.43
N ARG A 651 1.26 -4.25 28.67
CA ARG A 651 1.42 -3.28 27.57
C ARG A 651 1.91 -1.91 28.07
N GLN A 652 1.41 -1.41 29.22
CA GLN A 652 1.91 -0.16 29.82
C GLN A 652 3.37 -0.28 30.25
N VAL A 653 3.71 -1.37 30.93
CA VAL A 653 5.07 -1.64 31.40
C VAL A 653 6.06 -1.74 30.23
N VAL A 654 5.75 -2.56 29.21
CA VAL A 654 6.63 -2.70 28.03
C VAL A 654 6.80 -1.36 27.30
N GLY A 655 5.73 -0.58 27.17
CA GLY A 655 5.80 0.76 26.59
C GLY A 655 6.72 1.71 27.37
N ASN A 656 6.61 1.71 28.70
CA ASN A 656 7.48 2.52 29.55
C ASN A 656 8.94 2.04 29.49
N LEU A 657 9.19 0.72 29.47
CA LEU A 657 10.53 0.15 29.32
C LEU A 657 11.21 0.52 28.02
N GLN A 658 10.47 0.62 26.91
CA GLN A 658 11.01 1.07 25.63
C GLN A 658 11.46 2.53 25.66
N GLY A 659 10.92 3.36 26.56
CA GLY A 659 11.32 4.74 26.78
C GLY A 659 12.56 4.92 27.68
N VAL A 660 13.16 3.82 28.19
CA VAL A 660 14.37 3.90 29.03
C VAL A 660 15.55 4.41 28.18
N PRO A 661 16.26 5.47 28.62
CA PRO A 661 17.41 6.03 27.89
C PRO A 661 18.48 4.98 27.55
N GLY A 662 18.88 4.92 26.29
CA GLY A 662 19.81 3.90 25.78
C GLY A 662 19.21 2.47 25.68
N GLY A 663 17.87 2.36 25.82
CA GLY A 663 17.14 1.11 25.78
C GLY A 663 17.23 0.29 27.07
N PRO A 664 16.36 -0.69 27.28
CA PRO A 664 16.28 -1.52 28.49
C PRO A 664 17.21 -2.74 28.47
N TRP A 665 18.06 -2.91 27.47
CA TRP A 665 18.72 -4.16 27.14
C TRP A 665 20.06 -4.38 27.86
N THR A 666 20.32 -5.61 28.34
CA THR A 666 21.65 -6.03 28.80
C THR A 666 22.55 -6.42 27.64
N THR A 667 22.01 -7.04 26.59
CA THR A 667 22.77 -7.45 25.41
C THR A 667 22.43 -6.52 24.25
N PRO A 668 23.42 -5.77 23.72
CA PRO A 668 23.24 -4.90 22.58
C PRO A 668 23.03 -5.72 21.28
N PHE A 669 22.67 -5.04 20.20
CA PHE A 669 22.59 -5.64 18.88
C PHE A 669 23.92 -6.28 18.46
N SER A 670 23.85 -7.50 17.89
CA SER A 670 25.00 -8.27 17.39
C SER A 670 24.73 -8.76 15.96
N LEU A 671 25.68 -8.53 15.05
CA LEU A 671 25.64 -9.11 13.72
C LEU A 671 25.73 -10.65 13.71
N GLY A 672 26.34 -11.24 14.73
CA GLY A 672 26.42 -12.70 14.87
C GLY A 672 25.11 -13.36 15.27
N ASP A 673 24.17 -12.57 15.80
CA ASP A 673 22.82 -13.04 16.17
C ASP A 673 21.79 -11.93 15.99
N PRO A 674 21.50 -11.52 14.75
CA PRO A 674 20.68 -10.35 14.48
C PRO A 674 19.18 -10.56 14.72
N VAL A 675 18.73 -11.79 14.82
CA VAL A 675 17.31 -12.14 15.08
C VAL A 675 17.01 -12.04 16.58
N HIS A 676 17.95 -12.49 17.46
CA HIS A 676 17.70 -12.58 18.90
C HIS A 676 18.26 -11.40 19.71
N THR A 677 19.04 -10.50 19.07
CA THR A 677 19.59 -9.32 19.75
C THR A 677 18.99 -8.00 19.20
N PRO A 678 18.87 -6.94 20.08
CA PRO A 678 19.19 -6.88 21.49
C PRO A 678 18.23 -7.68 22.38
N ASN A 679 18.68 -8.12 23.55
CA ASN A 679 17.84 -8.88 24.50
C ASN A 679 18.26 -8.68 25.96
N GLY A 680 17.48 -9.31 26.88
CA GLY A 680 17.68 -9.20 28.31
C GLY A 680 17.24 -7.85 28.88
N LEU A 681 16.85 -7.81 30.14
CA LEU A 681 16.46 -6.59 30.83
C LEU A 681 17.57 -6.14 31.79
N ASP A 682 18.08 -4.93 31.62
CA ASP A 682 19.09 -4.33 32.49
C ASP A 682 18.45 -3.75 33.76
N THR A 683 18.26 -4.59 34.75
CA THR A 683 17.66 -4.22 36.03
C THR A 683 18.58 -3.35 36.92
N SER A 684 19.81 -3.07 36.50
CA SER A 684 20.68 -2.12 37.18
C SER A 684 20.31 -0.65 36.92
N LYS A 685 19.50 -0.41 35.88
CA LYS A 685 18.96 0.92 35.55
C LYS A 685 17.77 1.25 36.45
N PRO A 686 17.83 2.36 37.23
CA PRO A 686 16.71 2.76 38.09
C PRO A 686 15.40 2.95 37.31
N GLU A 687 15.48 3.43 36.06
CA GLU A 687 14.34 3.67 35.19
C GLU A 687 13.51 2.40 34.92
N VAL A 688 14.09 1.22 35.06
CA VAL A 688 13.38 -0.06 34.92
C VAL A 688 12.34 -0.25 36.03
N GLY A 689 12.73 0.07 37.28
CA GLY A 689 11.79 0.04 38.40
C GLY A 689 10.73 1.13 38.26
N THR A 690 11.15 2.34 37.93
CA THR A 690 10.25 3.48 37.69
C THR A 690 9.26 3.20 36.57
N ALA A 691 9.62 2.45 35.52
CA ALA A 691 8.71 2.05 34.45
C ALA A 691 7.51 1.21 34.94
N LEU A 692 7.75 0.30 35.87
CA LEU A 692 6.69 -0.49 36.52
C LEU A 692 5.81 0.40 37.42
N VAL A 693 6.43 1.24 38.27
CA VAL A 693 5.72 2.17 39.15
C VAL A 693 4.82 3.13 38.36
N ASN A 694 5.31 3.66 37.25
CA ASN A 694 4.53 4.55 36.38
C ASN A 694 3.31 3.84 35.77
N ALA A 695 3.42 2.57 35.40
CA ALA A 695 2.29 1.78 34.90
C ALA A 695 1.23 1.57 35.98
N ILE A 696 1.65 1.20 37.22
CA ILE A 696 0.75 1.02 38.38
C ILE A 696 0.03 2.31 38.71
N ASN A 697 0.77 3.41 38.85
CA ASN A 697 0.23 4.73 39.18
C ASN A 697 -0.77 5.21 38.10
N TYR A 698 -0.46 4.98 36.84
CA TYR A 698 -1.38 5.31 35.74
C TYR A 698 -2.69 4.54 35.86
N MET A 699 -2.62 3.21 36.04
CA MET A 699 -3.81 2.37 36.13
C MET A 699 -4.65 2.72 37.37
N ASN A 700 -4.01 2.86 38.54
CA ASN A 700 -4.69 3.28 39.78
C ASN A 700 -5.36 4.65 39.62
N GLY A 701 -4.67 5.61 39.00
CA GLY A 701 -5.22 6.95 38.73
C GLY A 701 -6.43 6.96 37.79
N LYS A 702 -6.65 5.87 37.02
CA LYS A 702 -7.80 5.67 36.13
C LYS A 702 -8.83 4.69 36.67
N GLY A 703 -8.57 4.07 37.84
CA GLY A 703 -9.42 3.04 38.39
C GLY A 703 -9.46 1.75 37.56
N ILE A 704 -8.37 1.46 36.83
CA ILE A 704 -8.22 0.26 36.01
C ILE A 704 -7.60 -0.85 36.88
N PRO A 705 -8.25 -2.02 37.07
CA PRO A 705 -7.66 -3.15 37.76
C PRO A 705 -6.35 -3.62 37.11
N LEU A 706 -5.35 -4.01 37.92
CA LEU A 706 -4.06 -4.48 37.42
C LEU A 706 -4.18 -5.75 36.56
N ASP A 707 -5.16 -6.60 36.88
CA ASP A 707 -5.49 -7.83 36.14
C ASP A 707 -6.52 -7.60 35.00
N ALA A 708 -6.74 -6.35 34.62
CA ALA A 708 -7.71 -5.98 33.59
C ALA A 708 -7.55 -6.81 32.30
N LYS A 709 -8.67 -7.35 31.81
CA LYS A 709 -8.71 -8.09 30.55
C LYS A 709 -8.71 -7.14 29.35
N TRP A 710 -8.05 -7.53 28.28
CA TRP A 710 -7.89 -6.68 27.11
C TRP A 710 -9.24 -6.29 26.45
N ARG A 711 -10.22 -7.20 26.38
CA ARG A 711 -11.56 -6.98 25.81
C ARG A 711 -12.33 -5.82 26.41
N ASP A 712 -12.06 -5.46 27.65
CA ASP A 712 -12.82 -4.41 28.34
C ASP A 712 -12.30 -3.03 27.98
N TYR A 713 -11.10 -2.93 27.43
CA TYR A 713 -10.41 -1.66 27.19
C TYR A 713 -10.03 -1.39 25.73
N GLN A 714 -9.93 -2.39 24.85
CA GLN A 714 -9.70 -2.15 23.41
C GLN A 714 -10.87 -2.63 22.56
N TYR A 715 -11.56 -1.68 21.93
CA TYR A 715 -12.74 -1.97 21.14
C TYR A 715 -13.01 -0.89 20.06
N VAL A 716 -13.90 -1.19 19.13
CA VAL A 716 -14.53 -0.21 18.23
C VAL A 716 -16.02 -0.17 18.46
N THR A 717 -16.62 1.02 18.38
CA THR A 717 -18.07 1.17 18.45
C THR A 717 -18.63 1.28 17.02
N LYS A 718 -19.44 0.30 16.62
CA LYS A 718 -20.08 0.27 15.30
C LYS A 718 -21.61 0.15 15.42
N ALA A 719 -22.33 1.17 14.94
CA ALA A 719 -23.79 1.27 15.07
C ALA A 719 -24.28 1.01 16.51
N GLY A 720 -23.63 1.66 17.48
CA GLY A 720 -23.94 1.58 18.91
C GLY A 720 -23.48 0.29 19.63
N GLU A 721 -22.82 -0.64 18.94
CA GLU A 721 -22.30 -1.88 19.52
C GLU A 721 -20.79 -1.78 19.75
N LYS A 722 -20.35 -2.01 21.00
CA LYS A 722 -18.94 -2.18 21.35
C LYS A 722 -18.47 -3.57 20.90
N ILE A 723 -17.48 -3.63 20.02
CA ILE A 723 -16.88 -4.86 19.50
C ILE A 723 -15.42 -4.89 19.96
N PRO A 724 -15.02 -5.81 20.86
CA PRO A 724 -13.65 -5.93 21.31
C PRO A 724 -12.71 -6.27 20.14
N ILE A 725 -11.48 -5.74 20.14
CA ILE A 725 -10.51 -5.96 19.08
C ILE A 725 -9.22 -6.56 19.67
N PRO A 726 -8.82 -7.80 19.28
CA PRO A 726 -7.58 -8.43 19.72
C PRO A 726 -6.36 -7.78 19.03
N GLY A 727 -5.17 -8.01 19.60
CA GLY A 727 -3.90 -7.49 19.07
C GLY A 727 -3.45 -6.21 19.76
N GLY A 728 -2.26 -5.73 19.39
CA GLY A 728 -1.61 -4.63 20.09
C GLY A 728 -0.58 -3.87 19.24
N PRO A 729 0.29 -3.06 19.87
CA PRO A 729 1.21 -2.18 19.16
C PRO A 729 2.36 -2.94 18.50
N GLY A 730 2.54 -2.71 17.20
CA GLY A 730 3.63 -3.32 16.44
C GLY A 730 5.03 -2.95 16.96
N GLY A 731 5.21 -1.75 17.53
CA GLY A 731 6.48 -1.32 18.15
C GLY A 731 6.87 -2.16 19.36
N GLN A 732 5.90 -2.75 20.06
CA GLN A 732 6.15 -3.69 21.16
C GLN A 732 6.32 -5.13 20.69
N GLY A 733 6.33 -5.37 19.38
CA GLY A 733 6.55 -6.69 18.81
C GLY A 733 5.27 -7.53 18.63
N VAL A 734 4.08 -6.95 18.73
CA VAL A 734 2.83 -7.67 18.47
C VAL A 734 2.65 -7.85 16.96
N PHE A 735 2.40 -9.10 16.52
CA PHE A 735 2.29 -9.42 15.11
C PHE A 735 0.90 -9.10 14.54
N ASN A 736 -0.16 -9.29 15.33
CA ASN A 736 -1.49 -8.75 15.05
C ASN A 736 -1.53 -7.26 15.44
N VAL A 737 -1.02 -6.41 14.56
CA VAL A 737 -0.88 -4.99 14.86
C VAL A 737 -2.25 -4.30 14.93
N ILE A 738 -2.54 -3.67 16.05
CA ILE A 738 -3.66 -2.76 16.25
C ILE A 738 -3.14 -1.47 16.90
N SER A 739 -3.30 -0.36 16.21
CA SER A 739 -2.99 0.97 16.70
C SER A 739 -4.29 1.68 17.02
N ALA A 740 -4.54 1.84 18.31
CA ALA A 740 -5.74 2.48 18.82
C ALA A 740 -5.38 3.71 19.64
N SER A 741 -6.17 4.76 19.53
CA SER A 741 -6.02 5.96 20.35
C SER A 741 -6.53 5.67 21.75
N ARG A 742 -5.74 6.07 22.75
CA ARG A 742 -6.11 5.95 24.16
C ARG A 742 -6.90 7.19 24.59
N ASN A 743 -8.08 6.99 25.12
CA ASN A 743 -8.88 8.04 25.74
C ASN A 743 -8.19 8.51 27.04
N SER A 744 -7.77 9.76 27.08
CA SER A 744 -7.04 10.29 28.23
C SER A 744 -7.86 10.37 29.52
N ALA A 745 -9.18 10.42 29.44
CA ALA A 745 -10.07 10.46 30.61
C ALA A 745 -10.28 9.07 31.23
N THR A 746 -10.55 8.05 30.39
CA THR A 746 -10.94 6.72 30.85
C THR A 746 -9.81 5.69 30.82
N GLY A 747 -8.78 5.92 29.99
CA GLY A 747 -7.73 4.95 29.69
C GLY A 747 -8.13 3.89 28.64
N GLU A 748 -9.37 3.87 28.17
CA GLU A 748 -9.84 2.94 27.14
C GLU A 748 -9.19 3.22 25.78
N TYR A 749 -8.94 2.18 25.00
CA TYR A 749 -8.53 2.23 23.59
C TYR A 749 -9.77 2.05 22.72
N ASP A 750 -10.56 3.08 22.60
CA ASP A 750 -11.92 3.08 22.02
C ASP A 750 -11.98 3.44 20.53
N THR A 751 -10.84 3.83 19.95
CA THR A 751 -10.74 4.22 18.54
C THR A 751 -9.55 3.54 17.88
N VAL A 752 -9.81 2.48 17.10
CA VAL A 752 -8.80 1.86 16.26
C VAL A 752 -8.57 2.71 15.02
N ARG A 753 -7.38 3.28 14.88
CA ARG A 753 -7.02 4.15 13.75
C ARG A 753 -6.49 3.36 12.56
N HIS A 754 -5.58 2.43 12.80
CA HIS A 754 -5.00 1.56 11.78
C HIS A 754 -4.52 0.23 12.39
N GLY A 755 -4.13 -0.70 11.55
CA GLY A 755 -3.64 -2.02 11.95
C GLY A 755 -4.05 -3.08 10.96
N SER A 756 -4.07 -4.34 11.42
CA SER A 756 -4.54 -5.50 10.66
C SER A 756 -5.81 -5.14 9.89
N SER A 757 -5.79 -5.31 8.55
CA SER A 757 -6.83 -4.77 7.68
C SER A 757 -7.37 -5.81 6.69
N PHE A 758 -6.78 -5.99 5.50
CA PHE A 758 -7.13 -7.07 4.57
C PHE A 758 -6.18 -8.24 4.75
N ILE A 759 -6.54 -9.19 5.61
CA ILE A 759 -5.70 -10.37 5.86
C ILE A 759 -6.04 -11.46 4.85
N ILE A 760 -5.02 -12.07 4.27
CA ILE A 760 -5.12 -13.19 3.34
C ILE A 760 -4.21 -14.34 3.79
N MET A 761 -4.76 -15.54 3.84
CA MET A 761 -4.05 -16.81 4.06
C MET A 761 -4.40 -17.75 2.91
N ALA A 762 -3.41 -17.98 2.04
CA ALA A 762 -3.62 -18.78 0.83
C ALA A 762 -2.78 -20.05 0.86
N SER A 763 -3.42 -21.20 0.68
CA SER A 763 -2.77 -22.48 0.43
C SER A 763 -3.00 -22.88 -1.04
N LEU A 764 -1.91 -22.92 -1.81
CA LEU A 764 -1.92 -23.09 -3.27
C LEU A 764 -1.64 -24.53 -3.64
N THR A 765 -2.59 -25.42 -3.42
CA THR A 765 -2.45 -26.87 -3.61
C THR A 765 -2.33 -27.31 -5.08
N GLY A 766 -2.49 -26.39 -6.04
CA GLY A 766 -2.58 -26.71 -7.48
C GLY A 766 -3.98 -27.16 -7.91
N ALA A 767 -4.93 -27.29 -6.97
CA ALA A 767 -6.32 -27.58 -7.27
C ALA A 767 -6.98 -26.40 -8.02
N LYS A 768 -8.06 -26.70 -8.74
CA LYS A 768 -8.85 -25.68 -9.47
C LYS A 768 -9.36 -24.58 -8.54
N CYS A 769 -9.66 -24.93 -7.30
CA CYS A 769 -10.17 -24.03 -6.27
C CYS A 769 -9.14 -24.03 -5.12
N PRO A 770 -8.26 -23.01 -5.02
CA PRO A 770 -7.31 -22.91 -3.93
C PRO A 770 -8.03 -22.75 -2.59
N ASP A 771 -7.40 -23.18 -1.50
CA ASP A 771 -7.91 -22.96 -0.15
C ASP A 771 -7.37 -21.62 0.37
N VAL A 772 -8.28 -20.64 0.43
CA VAL A 772 -7.94 -19.29 0.85
C VAL A 772 -8.94 -18.79 1.90
N LYS A 773 -8.41 -18.28 2.99
CA LYS A 773 -9.16 -17.56 4.02
C LYS A 773 -8.80 -16.09 3.96
N THR A 774 -9.81 -15.25 4.17
CA THR A 774 -9.62 -13.79 4.22
C THR A 774 -10.43 -13.20 5.35
N ILE A 775 -10.04 -12.01 5.79
CA ILE A 775 -10.85 -11.14 6.63
C ILE A 775 -10.57 -9.68 6.25
N LEU A 776 -11.62 -8.89 6.17
CA LEU A 776 -11.52 -7.43 6.12
C LEU A 776 -11.97 -6.91 7.49
N THR A 777 -11.01 -6.66 8.37
CA THR A 777 -11.22 -6.45 9.82
C THR A 777 -12.27 -5.40 10.14
N TYR A 778 -12.39 -4.39 9.32
CA TYR A 778 -13.35 -3.31 9.46
C TYR A 778 -14.62 -3.47 8.58
N SER A 779 -14.80 -4.65 7.93
CA SER A 779 -15.92 -4.94 7.02
C SER A 779 -15.93 -4.15 5.70
N GLN A 780 -16.77 -4.54 4.74
CA GLN A 780 -16.78 -3.98 3.39
C GLN A 780 -17.35 -2.56 3.30
N ALA A 781 -18.39 -2.23 4.07
CA ALA A 781 -18.97 -0.90 4.09
C ALA A 781 -18.19 0.02 5.03
N ALA A 782 -17.78 1.20 4.54
CA ALA A 782 -16.95 2.13 5.30
C ALA A 782 -17.78 2.96 6.30
N THR A 783 -18.82 3.62 5.83
CA THR A 783 -19.58 4.62 6.58
C THR A 783 -21.07 4.30 6.68
N ASN A 784 -21.60 3.44 5.84
CA ASN A 784 -23.03 3.10 5.82
C ASN A 784 -23.41 2.11 6.93
N GLU A 785 -23.81 2.62 8.10
CA GLU A 785 -24.26 1.82 9.25
C GLU A 785 -25.49 0.94 8.97
N LYS A 786 -26.29 1.27 7.94
CA LYS A 786 -27.44 0.47 7.52
C LYS A 786 -27.07 -0.71 6.63
N SER A 787 -25.82 -0.78 6.15
CA SER A 787 -25.34 -1.93 5.41
C SER A 787 -25.19 -3.15 6.32
N PRO A 788 -25.66 -4.35 5.92
CA PRO A 788 -25.39 -5.58 6.66
C PRO A 788 -23.89 -5.91 6.69
N HIS A 789 -23.09 -5.25 5.85
CA HIS A 789 -21.64 -5.42 5.73
C HIS A 789 -20.84 -4.28 6.35
N TYR A 790 -21.41 -3.59 7.37
CA TYR A 790 -20.75 -2.53 8.13
C TYR A 790 -19.93 -3.07 9.31
N LYS A 791 -20.37 -4.18 9.92
CA LYS A 791 -19.72 -4.78 11.10
C LYS A 791 -19.63 -6.31 11.10
N ASP A 792 -20.10 -6.99 10.05
CA ASP A 792 -20.16 -8.44 9.98
C ASP A 792 -18.75 -9.09 10.05
N GLN A 793 -17.78 -8.63 9.27
CA GLN A 793 -16.41 -9.15 9.33
C GLN A 793 -15.63 -8.65 10.56
N THR A 794 -15.95 -7.46 11.09
CA THR A 794 -15.35 -6.96 12.35
C THR A 794 -15.68 -7.90 13.51
N LYS A 795 -16.91 -8.40 13.59
CA LYS A 795 -17.31 -9.41 14.58
C LYS A 795 -16.56 -10.74 14.39
N LEU A 796 -16.44 -11.19 13.13
CA LEU A 796 -15.66 -12.39 12.85
C LEU A 796 -14.20 -12.24 13.26
N PHE A 797 -13.59 -11.08 13.02
CA PHE A 797 -12.22 -10.78 13.44
C PHE A 797 -12.09 -10.80 14.96
N SER A 798 -13.01 -10.17 15.69
CA SER A 798 -13.08 -10.20 17.16
C SER A 798 -13.16 -11.63 17.74
N GLU A 799 -13.72 -12.55 16.97
CA GLU A 799 -13.94 -13.96 17.37
C GLU A 799 -12.91 -14.92 16.73
N SER A 800 -11.82 -14.42 16.14
CA SER A 800 -10.81 -15.21 15.39
C SER A 800 -11.43 -16.13 14.34
N LYS A 801 -12.52 -15.68 13.69
CA LYS A 801 -13.23 -16.40 12.63
C LYS A 801 -12.91 -15.80 11.26
N TRP A 802 -12.88 -16.65 10.23
CA TRP A 802 -12.40 -16.31 8.91
C TRP A 802 -13.44 -16.55 7.83
N VAL A 803 -13.46 -15.67 6.81
CA VAL A 803 -14.28 -15.84 5.61
C VAL A 803 -13.54 -16.75 4.61
N THR A 804 -14.23 -17.78 4.12
CA THR A 804 -13.71 -18.61 3.02
C THR A 804 -13.79 -17.84 1.71
N ASP A 805 -12.66 -17.62 1.03
CA ASP A 805 -12.67 -17.02 -0.30
C ASP A 805 -13.18 -17.99 -1.35
N ARG A 806 -14.47 -17.88 -1.69
CA ARG A 806 -15.17 -18.77 -2.61
C ARG A 806 -14.80 -18.47 -4.07
N PHE A 807 -13.58 -18.88 -4.44
CA PHE A 807 -12.98 -18.57 -5.74
C PHE A 807 -13.71 -19.23 -6.92
N CYS A 808 -14.12 -20.49 -6.78
CA CYS A 808 -14.81 -21.24 -7.82
C CYS A 808 -16.32 -20.99 -7.84
N ALA A 809 -16.94 -20.99 -9.01
CA ALA A 809 -18.38 -20.81 -9.16
C ALA A 809 -19.21 -21.86 -8.36
N SER A 810 -18.71 -23.09 -8.22
CA SER A 810 -19.33 -24.14 -7.39
C SER A 810 -19.32 -23.81 -5.90
N GLN A 811 -18.24 -23.17 -5.40
CA GLN A 811 -18.14 -22.70 -4.03
C GLN A 811 -19.06 -21.48 -3.80
N GLN A 812 -19.12 -20.53 -4.76
CA GLN A 812 -19.99 -19.36 -4.68
C GLN A 812 -21.46 -19.75 -4.55
N LYS A 813 -21.92 -20.76 -5.31
CA LYS A 813 -23.31 -21.26 -5.25
C LYS A 813 -23.69 -21.84 -3.88
N LYS A 814 -22.71 -22.25 -3.08
CA LYS A 814 -22.88 -22.78 -1.71
C LYS A 814 -22.68 -21.71 -0.63
N SER A 815 -22.51 -20.44 -1.00
CA SER A 815 -22.29 -19.37 -0.01
C SER A 815 -23.56 -19.10 0.80
N PRO A 816 -23.47 -19.02 2.13
CA PRO A 816 -24.57 -18.52 2.95
C PRO A 816 -24.99 -17.12 2.47
N GLY A 817 -26.29 -16.84 2.45
CA GLY A 817 -26.80 -15.53 2.10
C GLY A 817 -26.52 -15.04 0.67
N LEU A 818 -26.16 -15.95 -0.27
CA LEU A 818 -25.87 -15.60 -1.66
C LEU A 818 -26.94 -14.70 -2.28
N LYS A 819 -26.54 -13.53 -2.75
CA LYS A 819 -27.38 -12.62 -3.55
C LYS A 819 -26.82 -12.51 -4.97
N THR A 820 -27.65 -12.66 -5.99
CA THR A 820 -27.26 -12.53 -7.40
C THR A 820 -27.93 -11.33 -8.02
N THR A 821 -27.12 -10.38 -8.55
CA THR A 821 -27.61 -9.20 -9.27
C THR A 821 -27.15 -9.28 -10.73
N ASN A 822 -28.11 -9.25 -11.66
CA ASN A 822 -27.84 -9.21 -13.09
C ASN A 822 -27.94 -7.77 -13.60
N LEU A 823 -26.82 -7.19 -13.97
CA LEU A 823 -26.73 -5.85 -14.53
C LEU A 823 -26.77 -5.96 -16.06
N ASN A 824 -27.61 -5.16 -16.71
CA ASN A 824 -27.78 -5.15 -18.17
C ASN A 824 -28.06 -6.55 -18.78
N GLY A 825 -28.88 -7.34 -18.11
CA GLY A 825 -29.27 -8.68 -18.57
C GLY A 825 -28.35 -9.83 -18.20
N GLY A 826 -27.30 -9.54 -17.35
CA GLY A 826 -26.35 -10.54 -16.86
C GLY A 826 -25.28 -10.97 -17.86
N ALA A 827 -24.20 -11.57 -17.35
CA ALA A 827 -23.10 -12.08 -18.17
C ALA A 827 -23.52 -13.33 -18.98
N LYS A 828 -23.14 -13.38 -20.24
CA LYS A 828 -23.41 -14.54 -21.12
C LYS A 828 -22.76 -15.81 -20.61
N ALA A 829 -21.56 -15.71 -20.04
CA ALA A 829 -20.85 -16.84 -19.46
C ALA A 829 -21.65 -17.50 -18.33
N VAL A 830 -22.31 -16.72 -17.45
CA VAL A 830 -23.16 -17.24 -16.37
C VAL A 830 -24.39 -17.95 -16.94
N LYS A 831 -25.00 -17.42 -18.02
CA LYS A 831 -26.12 -18.08 -18.74
C LYS A 831 -25.71 -19.40 -19.38
N LYS A 832 -24.39 -19.61 -19.64
CA LYS A 832 -23.80 -20.84 -20.18
C LYS A 832 -23.24 -21.77 -19.09
N GLY A 833 -23.60 -21.56 -17.84
CA GLY A 833 -23.27 -22.47 -16.74
C GLY A 833 -22.01 -22.10 -15.89
N TRP A 834 -21.37 -20.95 -16.15
CA TRP A 834 -20.27 -20.50 -15.31
C TRP A 834 -20.69 -20.26 -13.85
#